data_b157c7c8cbbffd36a6e4bf19c2920555
#
_entry.id   b157c7c8cbbffd36a6e4bf19c2920555
#
_cell.length_a   1.000
_cell.length_b   1.000
_cell.length_c   1.000
_cell.angle_alpha   90.00
_cell.angle_beta   90.00
_cell.angle_gamma   90.00
#
_symmetry.space_group_name_H-M   'P 1'
#
loop_
_entity.id
_entity.type
_entity.pdbx_description
1 polymer ?
#
loop_
_entity_poly.entity_id
_entity_poly.type
_entity_poly.pdbx_seq_one_letter_code
_entity_poly.pdbx_strand_id
1 'polypeptide(L)'
;MNVTILWGVVAYIAVLLLAQTTMLNADDVPSPSGTSNIDRHALVTRHNVVLTNADERQVLQVGNGEFAFGVDITGVQTFYGNTMSQWGWHSFPLPPGQRRDDFKFTEWDTYGRNVGYATSAKGQEKLYQWLRENPHRINLGRISLWLPGKPVALRDLTLVRQELDLWRGSVISRYTLADKPVQVETCCHPTRDLIAVRFSRPLSIAIAFPYGSPGISGADWQKPAGHLTTLTLSDGRADFARRLDGDSYAVSLAWVGKGALLEEQPHTFVLTPVREFVCAFGMKSNTSVLPTFAEVQAASTAHWERFWNSGGAIDLSASKDPRWRELERRIVLSQYLEAIQAAGSLPPQESCLVNNGWNGKFHLEMHWWHGVHFALWDRWPLFDRSLGWYQRILPVAREIASRQGYRGARWPKMAGPDGHDAPSGIGPLLIWQQPHPIYYAHLEYRLYPTRATLERWREIVFATAEFMASYAVYDKAAGCYVLGPPMKTVPENTDARQTRNPAFELSYWRFGLRVAQEWREHLGLPHEVEWDKVLKGLSPLPQRDGVYLQQEGMINTYTKWNWEHPSLVGPLGMLPGDGVDSVVMKATVRKVWQTWQWDRKTWGWDFPMLAMAAARNGEPQIAVDALLHPAARNQFAANGFSTGGPYPYFPSNGGLLAAVALMAAGWDGCPETPSPGFPGDGSWVVKWEGLKKAP
;
A
#
# COMPACT_ATOMS: atom_id res chain seq x y z
N MET A 1 24.76 59.22 -14.48
CA MET A 1 23.95 58.37 -13.56
C MET A 1 22.71 57.90 -14.32
N ASN A 2 22.39 56.62 -14.35
CA ASN A 2 21.30 55.94 -15.05
C ASN A 2 21.52 55.53 -16.52
N VAL A 3 22.35 54.52 -16.76
CA VAL A 3 22.29 53.72 -18.01
C VAL A 3 22.61 52.23 -17.76
N THR A 4 22.85 51.79 -16.51
CA THR A 4 23.38 50.44 -16.23
C THR A 4 22.34 49.42 -15.67
N ILE A 5 21.04 49.76 -15.60
CA ILE A 5 19.99 48.90 -15.01
C ILE A 5 19.05 48.27 -16.07
N LEU A 6 19.12 48.70 -17.34
CA LEU A 6 18.20 48.21 -18.38
C LEU A 6 18.66 46.95 -19.15
N TRP A 7 19.92 46.53 -18.99
CA TRP A 7 20.46 45.33 -19.68
C TRP A 7 20.35 44.04 -18.90
N GLY A 8 20.07 44.09 -17.58
CA GLY A 8 19.92 42.90 -16.75
C GLY A 8 18.57 42.20 -16.88
N VAL A 9 17.51 42.91 -17.26
CA VAL A 9 16.13 42.35 -17.32
C VAL A 9 15.83 41.71 -18.68
N VAL A 10 16.47 42.18 -19.75
CA VAL A 10 16.29 41.63 -21.11
C VAL A 10 17.05 40.30 -21.27
N ALA A 11 18.16 40.12 -20.58
CA ALA A 11 18.92 38.86 -20.62
C ALA A 11 18.24 37.71 -19.85
N TYR A 12 17.46 38.03 -18.80
CA TYR A 12 16.73 37.02 -18.02
C TYR A 12 15.45 36.51 -18.71
N ILE A 13 14.81 37.32 -19.54
CA ILE A 13 13.62 36.95 -20.32
C ILE A 13 14.02 36.17 -21.58
N ALA A 14 15.18 36.40 -22.16
CA ALA A 14 15.68 35.65 -23.31
C ALA A 14 16.15 34.23 -22.95
N VAL A 15 16.62 34.00 -21.71
CA VAL A 15 17.00 32.64 -21.22
C VAL A 15 15.78 31.79 -20.85
N LEU A 16 14.67 32.42 -20.44
CA LEU A 16 13.41 31.73 -20.16
C LEU A 16 12.59 31.38 -21.40
N LEU A 17 12.83 32.05 -22.53
CA LEU A 17 12.15 31.76 -23.80
C LEU A 17 12.93 30.77 -24.70
N LEU A 18 14.23 30.53 -24.44
CA LEU A 18 15.02 29.50 -25.12
C LEU A 18 15.04 28.14 -24.44
N ALA A 19 14.48 28.01 -23.21
CA ALA A 19 14.31 26.75 -22.51
C ALA A 19 12.98 26.04 -22.86
N GLN A 20 12.14 26.60 -23.71
CA GLN A 20 10.83 26.02 -24.10
C GLN A 20 10.78 25.41 -25.50
N THR A 21 11.89 25.28 -26.22
CA THR A 21 11.89 24.76 -27.59
C THR A 21 12.89 23.63 -27.86
N THR A 22 13.12 22.74 -26.88
CA THR A 22 13.72 21.42 -27.16
C THR A 22 13.16 20.40 -26.17
N MET A 23 11.83 20.27 -26.14
CA MET A 23 11.21 18.98 -25.82
C MET A 23 11.26 18.15 -27.11
N LEU A 24 12.31 17.38 -27.29
CA LEU A 24 12.33 16.32 -28.28
C LEU A 24 11.27 15.30 -27.86
N ASN A 25 10.30 15.10 -28.76
CA ASN A 25 9.29 14.07 -28.68
C ASN A 25 9.98 12.71 -28.42
N ALA A 26 9.73 12.15 -27.25
CA ALA A 26 9.99 10.76 -26.95
C ALA A 26 8.82 9.88 -27.44
N ASP A 27 8.34 10.17 -28.66
CA ASP A 27 7.39 9.36 -29.39
C ASP A 27 8.13 8.77 -30.58
N ASP A 28 8.74 7.59 -30.40
CA ASP A 28 8.95 6.60 -31.45
C ASP A 28 9.71 5.37 -30.91
N VAL A 29 9.04 4.65 -29.99
CA VAL A 29 9.24 3.21 -29.87
C VAL A 29 7.92 2.55 -30.21
N PRO A 30 7.82 1.80 -31.32
CA PRO A 30 6.56 1.17 -31.68
C PRO A 30 6.19 0.15 -30.61
N SER A 31 5.11 0.41 -29.88
CA SER A 31 4.42 -0.62 -29.09
C SER A 31 4.00 -1.75 -30.02
N PRO A 32 4.18 -3.02 -29.66
CA PRO A 32 3.68 -4.13 -30.47
C PRO A 32 2.16 -4.00 -30.52
N SER A 33 1.66 -3.60 -31.68
CA SER A 33 0.28 -3.26 -31.95
C SER A 33 -0.64 -4.48 -31.98
N GLY A 34 -1.42 -4.64 -30.93
CA GLY A 34 -2.75 -5.22 -31.05
C GLY A 34 -3.74 -4.06 -31.17
N THR A 35 -4.04 -3.61 -32.37
CA THR A 35 -4.92 -2.47 -32.62
C THR A 35 -6.40 -2.82 -32.43
N SER A 36 -6.89 -2.72 -31.21
CA SER A 36 -8.28 -2.37 -30.93
C SER A 36 -8.29 -1.55 -29.65
N ASN A 37 -8.61 -0.27 -29.74
CA ASN A 37 -8.79 0.59 -28.59
C ASN A 37 -9.75 -0.08 -27.60
N ILE A 38 -9.32 -0.19 -26.34
CA ILE A 38 -10.20 -0.63 -25.27
C ILE A 38 -11.22 0.48 -25.01
N ASP A 39 -12.51 0.15 -25.04
CA ASP A 39 -13.54 1.03 -24.52
C ASP A 39 -13.42 1.05 -22.98
N ARG A 40 -12.57 1.96 -22.50
CA ARG A 40 -12.25 2.08 -21.07
C ARG A 40 -13.46 2.45 -20.22
N HIS A 41 -14.42 3.21 -20.78
CA HIS A 41 -15.66 3.53 -20.09
C HIS A 41 -16.52 2.29 -19.87
N ALA A 42 -16.75 1.50 -20.92
CA ALA A 42 -17.50 0.25 -20.81
C ALA A 42 -16.77 -0.78 -19.93
N LEU A 43 -15.41 -0.87 -20.01
CA LEU A 43 -14.59 -1.72 -19.15
C LEU A 43 -14.80 -1.39 -17.67
N VAL A 44 -14.72 -0.14 -17.29
CA VAL A 44 -14.78 0.29 -15.89
C VAL A 44 -16.21 0.20 -15.36
N THR A 45 -17.19 0.73 -16.09
CA THR A 45 -18.57 0.86 -15.61
C THR A 45 -19.31 -0.47 -15.50
N ARG A 46 -18.91 -1.51 -16.26
CA ARG A 46 -19.48 -2.87 -16.07
C ARG A 46 -19.11 -3.52 -14.75
N HIS A 47 -18.17 -2.92 -14.00
CA HIS A 47 -17.74 -3.35 -12.67
C HIS A 47 -18.13 -2.37 -11.55
N ASN A 48 -19.02 -1.41 -11.82
CA ASN A 48 -19.64 -0.59 -10.78
C ASN A 48 -20.21 -1.50 -9.69
N VAL A 49 -19.91 -1.16 -8.43
CA VAL A 49 -20.34 -1.98 -7.29
C VAL A 49 -21.77 -1.63 -6.91
N VAL A 50 -22.62 -2.63 -6.76
CA VAL A 50 -24.00 -2.45 -6.30
C VAL A 50 -24.25 -3.30 -5.07
N LEU A 51 -24.66 -2.65 -3.95
CA LEU A 51 -25.03 -3.28 -2.69
C LEU A 51 -26.50 -3.05 -2.39
N THR A 52 -27.16 -4.04 -1.79
CA THR A 52 -28.59 -4.00 -1.46
C THR A 52 -28.88 -4.29 0.01
N ASN A 53 -27.85 -4.43 0.83
CA ASN A 53 -27.93 -4.65 2.27
C ASN A 53 -26.81 -3.90 3.00
N ALA A 54 -27.02 -3.61 4.26
CA ALA A 54 -25.97 -3.10 5.14
C ALA A 54 -25.07 -4.25 5.60
N ASP A 55 -23.78 -4.12 5.37
CA ASP A 55 -22.77 -5.10 5.79
C ASP A 55 -21.49 -4.35 6.18
N GLU A 56 -21.03 -4.55 7.41
CA GLU A 56 -19.80 -3.94 7.93
C GLU A 56 -18.56 -4.28 7.07
N ARG A 57 -18.56 -5.45 6.46
CA ARG A 57 -17.44 -5.92 5.61
C ARG A 57 -17.49 -5.39 4.17
N GLN A 58 -18.57 -4.74 3.78
CA GLN A 58 -18.79 -4.27 2.41
C GLN A 58 -18.98 -2.75 2.32
N VAL A 59 -18.44 -1.99 3.28
CA VAL A 59 -18.46 -0.53 3.25
C VAL A 59 -17.72 -0.02 2.01
N LEU A 60 -18.39 0.82 1.20
CA LEU A 60 -17.76 1.46 0.05
C LEU A 60 -16.79 2.55 0.52
N GLN A 61 -15.86 2.93 -0.36
CA GLN A 61 -14.82 3.89 -0.02
C GLN A 61 -14.76 5.02 -1.04
N VAL A 62 -14.55 6.24 -0.59
CA VAL A 62 -14.09 7.37 -1.39
C VAL A 62 -12.82 7.94 -0.76
N GLY A 63 -11.90 8.46 -1.59
CA GLY A 63 -10.62 8.96 -1.08
C GLY A 63 -9.73 9.51 -2.19
N ASN A 64 -8.51 9.92 -1.81
CA ASN A 64 -7.53 10.52 -2.71
C ASN A 64 -6.10 9.98 -2.53
N GLY A 65 -5.96 8.90 -1.75
CA GLY A 65 -4.68 8.29 -1.38
C GLY A 65 -4.08 8.86 -0.09
N GLU A 66 -4.29 10.13 0.21
CA GLU A 66 -3.87 10.77 1.47
C GLU A 66 -4.94 10.67 2.55
N PHE A 67 -6.20 10.63 2.13
CA PHE A 67 -7.40 10.60 2.96
C PHE A 67 -8.41 9.61 2.39
N ALA A 68 -9.12 8.88 3.26
CA ALA A 68 -10.21 8.00 2.89
C ALA A 68 -11.39 8.09 3.86
N PHE A 69 -12.58 7.93 3.30
CA PHE A 69 -13.85 7.97 4.00
C PHE A 69 -14.68 6.74 3.62
N GLY A 70 -14.99 5.91 4.61
CA GLY A 70 -15.89 4.76 4.44
C GLY A 70 -17.34 5.23 4.34
N VAL A 71 -18.07 4.74 3.33
CA VAL A 71 -19.45 5.12 3.03
C VAL A 71 -20.33 3.90 3.21
N ASP A 72 -21.10 3.85 4.29
CA ASP A 72 -22.06 2.76 4.49
C ASP A 72 -23.32 2.95 3.64
N ILE A 73 -24.27 2.03 3.76
CA ILE A 73 -25.50 1.99 2.95
C ILE A 73 -26.33 3.28 3.00
N THR A 74 -26.11 4.15 3.99
CA THR A 74 -26.82 5.44 4.13
C THR A 74 -26.23 6.56 3.29
N GLY A 75 -25.06 6.35 2.69
CA GLY A 75 -24.31 7.38 1.98
C GLY A 75 -23.37 8.21 2.88
N VAL A 76 -23.32 7.91 4.18
CA VAL A 76 -22.40 8.48 5.17
C VAL A 76 -21.86 7.35 6.06
N GLN A 77 -21.69 7.54 7.36
CA GLN A 77 -21.16 6.55 8.31
C GLN A 77 -22.14 6.30 9.47
N THR A 78 -23.42 6.09 9.15
CA THR A 78 -24.45 5.92 10.19
C THR A 78 -24.20 4.68 11.03
N PHE A 79 -23.80 3.57 10.41
CA PHE A 79 -23.58 2.28 11.05
C PHE A 79 -22.11 1.87 11.04
N TYR A 80 -21.43 2.05 9.91
CA TYR A 80 -20.11 1.52 9.66
C TYR A 80 -19.22 2.55 8.95
N GLY A 81 -17.92 2.26 8.91
CA GLY A 81 -16.93 3.08 8.20
C GLY A 81 -16.08 3.93 9.13
N ASN A 82 -14.90 4.26 8.65
CA ASN A 82 -13.93 5.12 9.33
C ASN A 82 -13.58 6.30 8.44
N THR A 83 -13.07 7.36 9.06
CA THR A 83 -12.46 8.51 8.41
C THR A 83 -10.99 8.52 8.81
N MET A 84 -10.09 8.26 7.87
CA MET A 84 -8.65 8.15 8.14
C MET A 84 -7.80 8.93 7.14
N SER A 85 -6.58 9.29 7.55
CA SER A 85 -5.61 9.96 6.68
C SER A 85 -4.19 9.48 6.94
N GLN A 86 -3.26 9.80 6.03
CA GLN A 86 -1.84 9.51 6.20
C GLN A 86 -1.20 10.30 7.34
N TRP A 87 -1.71 11.49 7.63
CA TRP A 87 -1.23 12.39 8.69
C TRP A 87 -1.92 12.21 10.05
N GLY A 88 -3.02 11.46 10.14
CA GLY A 88 -3.84 11.30 11.35
C GLY A 88 -3.25 10.31 12.35
N TRP A 89 -2.29 10.75 13.15
CA TRP A 89 -1.61 9.95 14.16
C TRP A 89 -1.84 10.44 15.57
N HIS A 90 -1.78 9.52 16.54
CA HIS A 90 -1.87 9.82 17.96
C HIS A 90 -0.94 8.91 18.76
N SER A 91 -0.40 9.46 19.85
CA SER A 91 0.36 8.70 20.84
C SER A 91 -0.19 8.95 22.22
N PHE A 92 -0.45 7.88 22.96
CA PHE A 92 -0.67 7.99 24.39
C PHE A 92 0.59 8.52 25.09
N PRO A 93 0.44 9.17 26.26
CA PRO A 93 1.60 9.47 27.12
C PRO A 93 2.43 8.22 27.41
N LEU A 94 3.75 8.38 27.52
CA LEU A 94 4.63 7.30 27.97
C LEU A 94 4.21 6.78 29.35
N PRO A 95 4.43 5.49 29.63
CA PRO A 95 4.20 4.97 30.97
C PRO A 95 4.97 5.78 32.01
N PRO A 96 4.36 6.10 33.17
CA PRO A 96 4.98 6.95 34.18
C PRO A 96 6.40 6.48 34.58
N GLY A 97 7.35 7.42 34.55
CA GLY A 97 8.74 7.16 34.90
C GLY A 97 9.57 6.42 33.87
N GLN A 98 9.03 6.20 32.65
CA GLN A 98 9.74 5.51 31.56
C GLN A 98 10.02 6.45 30.39
N ARG A 99 11.12 6.20 29.69
CA ARG A 99 11.53 6.85 28.43
C ARG A 99 11.66 5.79 27.35
N ARG A 100 11.59 6.19 26.07
CA ARG A 100 11.82 5.25 24.95
C ARG A 100 13.19 4.57 25.05
N ASP A 101 14.22 5.32 25.44
CA ASP A 101 15.60 4.85 25.54
C ASP A 101 15.83 3.85 26.69
N ASP A 102 14.86 3.68 27.59
CA ASP A 102 14.95 2.68 28.68
C ASP A 102 14.68 1.26 28.15
N PHE A 103 14.25 1.13 26.86
CA PHE A 103 13.96 -0.17 26.26
C PHE A 103 15.22 -1.01 26.09
N LYS A 104 15.19 -2.22 26.63
CA LYS A 104 16.30 -3.18 26.59
C LYS A 104 16.15 -4.14 25.42
N PHE A 105 17.19 -4.21 24.60
CA PHE A 105 17.25 -5.16 23.49
C PHE A 105 17.62 -6.56 23.98
N THR A 106 17.06 -7.59 23.36
CA THR A 106 17.45 -8.98 23.60
C THR A 106 18.66 -9.31 22.75
N GLU A 107 19.70 -9.81 23.37
CA GLU A 107 20.92 -10.21 22.69
C GLU A 107 20.77 -11.57 22.01
N TRP A 108 21.24 -11.64 20.78
CA TRP A 108 21.29 -12.82 19.96
C TRP A 108 22.70 -13.09 19.48
N ASP A 109 23.18 -14.32 19.66
CA ASP A 109 24.46 -14.71 19.09
C ASP A 109 24.42 -14.65 17.55
N THR A 110 25.40 -13.96 16.99
CA THR A 110 25.58 -13.76 15.56
C THR A 110 27.03 -14.06 15.22
N TYR A 111 27.34 -15.33 15.02
CA TYR A 111 28.72 -15.80 14.76
C TYR A 111 29.70 -15.32 15.81
N GLY A 112 29.41 -15.53 17.10
CA GLY A 112 30.25 -15.15 18.22
C GLY A 112 30.19 -13.66 18.61
N ARG A 113 29.30 -12.87 17.98
CA ARG A 113 29.02 -11.48 18.29
C ARG A 113 27.57 -11.34 18.80
N ASN A 114 27.37 -10.77 19.98
CA ASN A 114 26.06 -10.49 20.49
C ASN A 114 25.46 -9.24 19.83
N VAL A 115 24.25 -9.39 19.27
CA VAL A 115 23.51 -8.32 18.59
C VAL A 115 22.16 -8.13 19.27
N GLY A 116 21.87 -6.88 19.65
CA GLY A 116 20.62 -6.53 20.32
C GLY A 116 19.47 -6.31 19.34
N TYR A 117 18.39 -7.08 19.50
CA TYR A 117 17.13 -6.93 18.75
C TYR A 117 15.95 -6.69 19.69
N ALA A 118 14.97 -5.91 19.26
CA ALA A 118 13.76 -5.58 20.01
C ALA A 118 12.74 -6.74 20.02
N THR A 119 13.14 -7.93 20.53
CA THR A 119 12.37 -9.16 20.40
C THR A 119 11.62 -9.64 21.63
N SER A 120 11.83 -9.02 22.81
CA SER A 120 11.24 -9.49 24.07
C SER A 120 10.59 -8.39 24.89
N ALA A 121 9.43 -8.70 25.46
CA ALA A 121 8.72 -7.86 26.42
C ALA A 121 9.16 -8.11 27.88
N LYS A 122 9.94 -9.17 28.14
CA LYS A 122 10.24 -9.65 29.49
C LYS A 122 10.86 -8.58 30.38
N GLY A 123 10.18 -8.22 31.48
CA GLY A 123 10.61 -7.21 32.43
C GLY A 123 10.47 -5.76 31.96
N GLN A 124 9.78 -5.53 30.83
CA GLN A 124 9.52 -4.21 30.26
C GLN A 124 8.16 -4.20 29.49
N GLU A 125 7.20 -4.95 29.95
CA GLU A 125 5.94 -5.24 29.25
C GLU A 125 5.18 -3.95 28.89
N LYS A 126 5.13 -2.98 29.81
CA LYS A 126 4.42 -1.71 29.58
C LYS A 126 5.08 -0.87 28.48
N LEU A 127 6.40 -0.75 28.49
CA LEU A 127 7.15 0.01 27.48
C LEU A 127 7.12 -0.71 26.13
N TYR A 128 7.26 -2.03 26.13
CA TYR A 128 7.14 -2.87 24.92
C TYR A 128 5.77 -2.66 24.27
N GLN A 129 4.68 -2.75 25.03
CA GLN A 129 3.34 -2.57 24.51
C GLN A 129 3.12 -1.14 24.01
N TRP A 130 3.61 -0.14 24.77
CA TRP A 130 3.53 1.26 24.35
C TRP A 130 4.24 1.49 23.00
N LEU A 131 5.45 0.96 22.81
CA LEU A 131 6.21 1.07 21.54
C LEU A 131 5.52 0.37 20.37
N ARG A 132 4.79 -0.72 20.62
CA ARG A 132 3.98 -1.39 19.60
C ARG A 132 2.77 -0.58 19.18
N GLU A 133 2.10 0.02 20.14
CA GLU A 133 0.82 0.72 19.94
C GLU A 133 0.99 2.17 19.50
N ASN A 134 2.13 2.79 19.74
CA ASN A 134 2.32 4.22 19.48
C ASN A 134 3.46 4.51 18.50
N PRO A 135 3.29 5.54 17.64
CA PRO A 135 2.01 6.15 17.35
C PRO A 135 1.06 5.18 16.61
N HIS A 136 -0.24 5.39 16.75
CA HIS A 136 -1.27 4.67 16.00
C HIS A 136 -2.11 5.64 15.17
N ARG A 137 -2.76 5.14 14.10
CA ARG A 137 -3.70 5.97 13.31
C ARG A 137 -4.99 6.18 14.08
N ILE A 138 -5.62 7.33 13.87
CA ILE A 138 -6.89 7.67 14.50
C ILE A 138 -8.02 7.78 13.48
N ASN A 139 -9.23 7.43 13.92
CA ASN A 139 -10.45 7.81 13.24
C ASN A 139 -10.72 9.30 13.51
N LEU A 140 -10.72 10.10 12.45
CA LEU A 140 -10.82 11.57 12.53
C LEU A 140 -12.23 12.07 12.89
N GLY A 141 -13.24 11.20 12.90
CA GLY A 141 -14.62 11.50 13.21
C GLY A 141 -15.58 10.68 12.36
N ARG A 142 -16.82 10.63 12.80
CA ARG A 142 -17.92 9.93 12.14
C ARG A 142 -19.02 10.93 11.76
N ILE A 143 -19.54 10.81 10.55
CA ILE A 143 -20.70 11.56 10.08
C ILE A 143 -21.85 10.56 9.90
N SER A 144 -22.95 10.76 10.61
CA SER A 144 -24.11 9.85 10.62
C SER A 144 -25.42 10.58 10.38
N LEU A 145 -26.43 9.88 9.89
CA LEU A 145 -27.80 10.42 9.79
C LEU A 145 -28.44 10.50 11.18
N TRP A 146 -29.23 11.55 11.38
CA TRP A 146 -29.88 11.81 12.64
C TRP A 146 -31.40 12.05 12.47
N LEU A 147 -32.22 11.41 13.29
CA LEU A 147 -33.65 11.69 13.43
C LEU A 147 -33.88 12.67 14.59
N PRO A 148 -35.05 13.29 14.73
CA PRO A 148 -35.35 14.13 15.90
C PRO A 148 -35.06 13.39 17.22
N GLY A 149 -34.00 13.84 17.94
CA GLY A 149 -33.61 13.34 19.25
C GLY A 149 -32.93 11.98 19.29
N LYS A 150 -32.57 11.34 18.14
CA LYS A 150 -31.92 10.03 18.14
C LYS A 150 -31.15 9.74 16.82
N PRO A 151 -30.11 8.89 16.85
CA PRO A 151 -29.51 8.38 15.62
C PRO A 151 -30.49 7.53 14.81
N VAL A 152 -30.30 7.48 13.49
CA VAL A 152 -31.00 6.54 12.60
C VAL A 152 -30.56 5.11 12.94
N ALA A 153 -31.51 4.19 13.05
CA ALA A 153 -31.24 2.76 13.21
C ALA A 153 -31.47 2.01 11.89
N LEU A 154 -30.84 0.85 11.72
CA LEU A 154 -30.94 0.08 10.47
C LEU A 154 -32.40 -0.29 10.13
N ARG A 155 -33.21 -0.59 11.13
CA ARG A 155 -34.65 -0.88 10.97
C ARG A 155 -35.49 0.31 10.46
N ASP A 156 -34.93 1.53 10.51
CA ASP A 156 -35.63 2.74 10.02
C ASP A 156 -35.45 2.88 8.49
N LEU A 157 -34.66 2.02 7.86
CA LEU A 157 -34.39 2.01 6.43
C LEU A 157 -35.09 0.84 5.73
N THR A 158 -35.67 1.11 4.57
CA THR A 158 -36.19 0.07 3.66
C THR A 158 -35.78 0.35 2.22
N LEU A 159 -35.89 -0.65 1.34
CA LEU A 159 -35.58 -0.54 -0.10
C LEU A 159 -34.17 0.02 -0.36
N VAL A 160 -33.19 -0.47 0.36
CA VAL A 160 -31.82 0.01 0.29
C VAL A 160 -31.13 -0.46 -0.99
N ARG A 161 -30.45 0.47 -1.68
CA ARG A 161 -29.56 0.23 -2.80
C ARG A 161 -28.45 1.25 -2.78
N GLN A 162 -27.20 0.80 -2.84
CA GLN A 162 -26.04 1.66 -2.94
C GLN A 162 -25.22 1.27 -4.17
N GLU A 163 -24.66 2.27 -4.84
CA GLU A 163 -23.85 2.09 -6.05
C GLU A 163 -22.59 2.95 -5.96
N LEU A 164 -21.42 2.35 -6.24
CA LEU A 164 -20.18 3.07 -6.51
C LEU A 164 -20.03 3.24 -8.01
N ASP A 165 -20.13 4.46 -8.48
CA ASP A 165 -19.77 4.85 -9.85
C ASP A 165 -18.25 5.04 -9.92
N LEU A 166 -17.56 4.03 -10.43
CA LEU A 166 -16.10 4.01 -10.53
C LEU A 166 -15.58 5.07 -11.51
N TRP A 167 -16.36 5.37 -12.55
CA TRP A 167 -15.95 6.35 -13.56
C TRP A 167 -15.96 7.78 -13.05
N ARG A 168 -16.81 8.07 -12.06
CA ARG A 168 -16.93 9.39 -11.43
C ARG A 168 -16.35 9.47 -10.03
N GLY A 169 -16.03 8.33 -9.42
CA GLY A 169 -15.57 8.25 -8.04
C GLY A 169 -16.60 8.73 -7.02
N SER A 170 -17.88 8.44 -7.26
CA SER A 170 -18.99 8.83 -6.39
C SER A 170 -19.81 7.63 -5.93
N VAL A 171 -20.33 7.73 -4.69
CA VAL A 171 -21.22 6.74 -4.10
C VAL A 171 -22.64 7.31 -4.08
N ILE A 172 -23.60 6.56 -4.61
CA ILE A 172 -25.02 6.92 -4.64
C ILE A 172 -25.81 5.91 -3.83
N SER A 173 -26.39 6.36 -2.71
CA SER A 173 -27.24 5.53 -1.84
C SER A 173 -28.71 5.92 -2.02
N ARG A 174 -29.60 4.93 -2.17
CA ARG A 174 -31.04 5.09 -2.29
C ARG A 174 -31.74 4.20 -1.28
N TYR A 175 -32.69 4.76 -0.54
CA TYR A 175 -33.47 4.04 0.48
C TYR A 175 -34.74 4.82 0.82
N THR A 176 -35.64 4.18 1.55
CA THR A 176 -36.78 4.87 2.16
C THR A 176 -36.46 5.08 3.65
N LEU A 177 -36.67 6.32 4.15
CA LEU A 177 -36.51 6.70 5.55
C LEU A 177 -37.74 7.50 5.97
N ALA A 178 -38.44 7.08 7.05
CA ALA A 178 -39.69 7.64 7.50
C ALA A 178 -40.71 7.77 6.34
N ASP A 179 -40.94 6.68 5.64
CA ASP A 179 -41.86 6.50 4.50
C ASP A 179 -41.60 7.44 3.30
N LYS A 180 -40.43 8.05 3.24
CA LYS A 180 -40.08 8.96 2.15
C LYS A 180 -38.80 8.48 1.46
N PRO A 181 -38.76 8.49 0.11
CA PRO A 181 -37.55 8.14 -0.62
C PRO A 181 -36.44 9.16 -0.37
N VAL A 182 -35.22 8.64 -0.25
CA VAL A 182 -33.99 9.41 -0.07
C VAL A 182 -32.97 8.94 -1.08
N GLN A 183 -32.27 9.87 -1.71
CA GLN A 183 -31.02 9.64 -2.42
C GLN A 183 -29.94 10.47 -1.76
N VAL A 184 -28.78 9.84 -1.52
CA VAL A 184 -27.56 10.49 -1.01
C VAL A 184 -26.47 10.27 -2.02
N GLU A 185 -25.75 11.33 -2.36
CA GLU A 185 -24.59 11.29 -3.22
C GLU A 185 -23.37 11.77 -2.42
N THR A 186 -22.29 11.00 -2.45
CA THR A 186 -21.05 11.25 -1.68
C THR A 186 -19.84 11.11 -2.58
N CYS A 187 -18.97 12.12 -2.57
CA CYS A 187 -17.71 12.09 -3.30
C CYS A 187 -16.57 12.73 -2.48
N CYS A 188 -15.32 12.40 -2.83
CA CYS A 188 -14.11 12.96 -2.22
C CYS A 188 -13.40 13.89 -3.22
N HIS A 189 -12.83 14.98 -2.73
CA HIS A 189 -12.00 15.86 -3.55
C HIS A 189 -10.64 15.19 -3.87
N PRO A 190 -10.16 15.24 -5.11
CA PRO A 190 -8.99 14.45 -5.52
C PRO A 190 -7.64 14.90 -4.92
N THR A 191 -7.56 16.13 -4.38
CA THR A 191 -6.29 16.72 -3.87
C THR A 191 -6.46 17.43 -2.52
N ARG A 192 -7.65 17.41 -1.93
CA ARG A 192 -7.94 17.99 -0.61
C ARG A 192 -8.63 16.93 0.23
N ASP A 193 -8.28 16.84 1.49
CA ASP A 193 -8.84 15.86 2.43
C ASP A 193 -10.24 16.31 2.87
N LEU A 194 -11.20 16.18 1.97
CA LEU A 194 -12.58 16.56 2.19
C LEU A 194 -13.55 15.70 1.39
N ILE A 195 -14.74 15.54 1.97
CA ILE A 195 -15.90 14.95 1.32
C ILE A 195 -16.99 15.98 1.08
N ALA A 196 -17.78 15.73 0.06
CA ALA A 196 -19.03 16.47 -0.20
C ALA A 196 -20.20 15.48 -0.26
N VAL A 197 -21.30 15.86 0.36
CA VAL A 197 -22.52 15.04 0.44
C VAL A 197 -23.73 15.87 0.06
N ARG A 198 -24.60 15.30 -0.78
CA ARG A 198 -25.88 15.89 -1.19
C ARG A 198 -27.03 14.94 -0.93
N PHE A 199 -28.11 15.46 -0.38
CA PHE A 199 -29.36 14.76 -0.11
C PHE A 199 -30.46 15.22 -1.06
N SER A 200 -31.29 14.30 -1.57
CA SER A 200 -32.46 14.62 -2.41
C SER A 200 -33.53 15.45 -1.65
N ARG A 201 -33.53 15.37 -0.33
CA ARG A 201 -34.33 16.19 0.59
C ARG A 201 -33.53 16.58 1.83
N PRO A 202 -33.87 17.64 2.56
CA PRO A 202 -33.13 18.00 3.77
C PRO A 202 -33.11 16.87 4.80
N LEU A 203 -31.93 16.54 5.32
CA LEU A 203 -31.72 15.58 6.40
C LEU A 203 -30.83 16.19 7.47
N SER A 204 -31.02 15.76 8.71
CA SER A 204 -30.10 16.08 9.81
C SER A 204 -28.96 15.07 9.83
N ILE A 205 -27.77 15.55 10.19
CA ILE A 205 -26.59 14.72 10.40
C ILE A 205 -26.02 14.99 11.80
N ALA A 206 -25.31 14.00 12.33
CA ALA A 206 -24.43 14.20 13.46
C ALA A 206 -22.98 14.04 13.01
N ILE A 207 -22.10 14.92 13.50
CA ILE A 207 -20.65 14.73 13.45
C ILE A 207 -20.16 14.42 14.86
N ALA A 208 -19.47 13.30 15.02
CA ALA A 208 -18.99 12.84 16.32
C ALA A 208 -17.49 12.55 16.27
N PHE A 209 -16.81 12.87 17.37
CA PHE A 209 -15.36 12.74 17.47
C PHE A 209 -14.95 11.77 18.59
N PRO A 210 -14.16 10.72 18.32
CA PRO A 210 -13.68 9.81 19.33
C PRO A 210 -12.38 10.30 19.99
N TYR A 211 -12.00 9.64 21.08
CA TYR A 211 -10.61 9.60 21.53
C TYR A 211 -9.82 8.58 20.69
N GLY A 212 -8.48 8.68 20.65
CA GLY A 212 -7.61 7.75 19.92
C GLY A 212 -7.62 6.34 20.54
N SER A 213 -7.44 5.34 19.69
CA SER A 213 -7.30 3.93 20.10
C SER A 213 -6.33 3.19 19.18
N PRO A 214 -5.44 2.34 19.70
CA PRO A 214 -4.61 1.44 18.90
C PRO A 214 -5.42 0.27 18.33
N GLY A 215 -6.69 0.10 18.77
CA GLY A 215 -7.59 -0.92 18.25
C GLY A 215 -7.99 -0.71 16.80
N ILE A 216 -8.64 -1.73 16.20
CA ILE A 216 -8.93 -1.81 14.76
C ILE A 216 -9.72 -0.61 14.20
N SER A 217 -10.62 -0.02 14.98
CA SER A 217 -11.40 1.16 14.56
C SER A 217 -10.62 2.48 14.61
N GLY A 218 -9.46 2.54 15.27
CA GLY A 218 -8.74 3.78 15.54
C GLY A 218 -9.48 4.74 16.49
N ALA A 219 -10.52 4.28 17.19
CA ALA A 219 -11.46 5.09 17.94
C ALA A 219 -11.81 4.47 19.29
N ASP A 220 -11.84 5.28 20.34
CA ASP A 220 -12.44 4.96 21.65
C ASP A 220 -13.60 5.94 21.93
N TRP A 221 -14.82 5.49 21.68
CA TRP A 221 -16.03 6.25 21.89
C TRP A 221 -16.47 6.33 23.36
N GLN A 222 -15.87 5.53 24.24
CA GLN A 222 -16.23 5.43 25.66
C GLN A 222 -15.40 6.35 26.56
N LYS A 223 -14.50 7.16 25.96
CA LYS A 223 -13.58 8.02 26.70
C LYS A 223 -13.73 9.51 26.39
N PRO A 224 -14.92 10.10 26.55
CA PRO A 224 -15.15 11.51 26.21
C PRO A 224 -14.31 12.48 27.05
N ALA A 225 -13.99 12.16 28.30
CA ALA A 225 -13.13 12.99 29.15
C ALA A 225 -11.65 12.98 28.76
N GLY A 226 -11.21 12.10 27.83
CA GLY A 226 -9.80 11.96 27.43
C GLY A 226 -9.36 12.95 26.36
N HIS A 227 -10.27 13.76 25.81
CA HIS A 227 -9.97 14.66 24.69
C HIS A 227 -10.84 15.90 24.71
N LEU A 228 -10.49 16.89 23.89
CA LEU A 228 -11.18 18.17 23.83
C LEU A 228 -11.63 18.49 22.39
N THR A 229 -12.86 19.01 22.26
CA THR A 229 -13.38 19.63 21.03
C THR A 229 -13.71 21.08 21.32
N THR A 230 -13.10 22.01 20.58
CA THR A 230 -13.48 23.43 20.61
C THR A 230 -14.21 23.75 19.33
N LEU A 231 -15.44 24.26 19.44
CA LEU A 231 -16.27 24.65 18.30
C LEU A 231 -16.25 26.17 18.09
N THR A 232 -16.04 26.59 16.86
CA THR A 232 -16.24 27.96 16.39
C THR A 232 -17.31 27.97 15.31
N LEU A 233 -18.38 28.75 15.50
CA LEU A 233 -19.49 28.87 14.56
C LEU A 233 -19.43 30.19 13.80
N SER A 234 -19.73 30.12 12.51
CA SER A 234 -20.03 31.27 11.65
C SER A 234 -21.23 30.93 10.77
N ASP A 235 -21.75 31.87 9.99
CA ASP A 235 -22.90 31.61 9.13
C ASP A 235 -22.59 30.50 8.08
N GLY A 236 -23.39 29.43 8.15
CA GLY A 236 -23.21 28.25 7.27
C GLY A 236 -21.94 27.45 7.48
N ARG A 237 -21.21 27.64 8.60
CA ARG A 237 -19.92 26.97 8.84
C ARG A 237 -19.67 26.69 10.31
N ALA A 238 -19.03 25.53 10.58
CA ALA A 238 -18.51 25.13 11.88
C ALA A 238 -17.06 24.68 11.74
N ASP A 239 -16.18 25.19 12.59
CA ASP A 239 -14.78 24.77 12.68
C ASP A 239 -14.54 24.11 14.04
N PHE A 240 -14.07 22.86 14.02
CA PHE A 240 -13.77 22.08 15.21
C PHE A 240 -12.24 21.97 15.36
N ALA A 241 -11.71 22.44 16.48
CA ALA A 241 -10.35 22.17 16.89
C ALA A 241 -10.34 20.97 17.84
N ARG A 242 -9.61 19.94 17.48
CA ARG A 242 -9.51 18.68 18.22
C ARG A 242 -8.16 18.58 18.91
N ARG A 243 -8.14 18.14 20.17
CA ARG A 243 -6.91 17.88 20.94
C ARG A 243 -7.04 16.56 21.69
N LEU A 244 -6.05 15.69 21.49
CA LEU A 244 -5.91 14.37 22.10
C LEU A 244 -4.50 14.27 22.67
N ASP A 245 -4.33 14.33 24.01
CA ASP A 245 -3.02 14.35 24.67
C ASP A 245 -2.08 15.41 24.04
N GLY A 246 -0.97 14.98 23.41
CA GLY A 246 -0.02 15.85 22.70
C GLY A 246 -0.37 16.17 21.27
N ASP A 247 -1.39 15.52 20.69
CA ASP A 247 -1.74 15.62 19.27
C ASP A 247 -2.98 16.49 19.03
N SER A 248 -3.06 17.07 17.85
CA SER A 248 -4.20 17.91 17.46
C SER A 248 -4.49 17.83 15.97
N TYR A 249 -5.76 18.05 15.63
CA TYR A 249 -6.22 18.22 14.25
C TYR A 249 -7.44 19.12 14.18
N ALA A 250 -7.87 19.47 13.00
CA ALA A 250 -9.03 20.32 12.80
C ALA A 250 -9.99 19.73 11.76
N VAL A 251 -11.28 20.02 11.95
CA VAL A 251 -12.34 19.65 11.00
C VAL A 251 -13.17 20.88 10.72
N SER A 252 -13.46 21.14 9.44
CA SER A 252 -14.31 22.26 8.98
C SER A 252 -15.51 21.69 8.25
N LEU A 253 -16.71 22.05 8.71
CA LEU A 253 -17.98 21.67 8.12
C LEU A 253 -18.67 22.93 7.56
N ALA A 254 -19.03 22.93 6.27
CA ALA A 254 -19.82 23.98 5.66
C ALA A 254 -21.09 23.41 5.05
N TRP A 255 -22.19 24.13 5.13
CA TRP A 255 -23.49 23.72 4.60
C TRP A 255 -24.24 24.89 3.95
N VAL A 256 -25.21 24.53 3.11
CA VAL A 256 -26.09 25.49 2.44
C VAL A 256 -27.47 25.49 3.10
N GLY A 257 -27.97 26.67 3.45
CA GLY A 257 -29.28 26.85 4.04
C GLY A 257 -29.27 27.26 5.53
N LYS A 258 -30.42 27.23 6.17
CA LYS A 258 -30.62 27.72 7.54
C LYS A 258 -30.32 26.63 8.61
N GLY A 259 -29.38 25.73 8.36
CA GLY A 259 -28.99 24.72 9.34
C GLY A 259 -28.42 25.34 10.61
N ALA A 260 -28.81 24.80 11.77
CA ALA A 260 -28.24 25.13 13.07
C ALA A 260 -27.48 23.92 13.61
N LEU A 261 -26.29 24.13 14.21
CA LEU A 261 -25.50 23.09 14.82
C LEU A 261 -25.60 23.20 16.34
N LEU A 262 -25.89 22.06 16.99
CA LEU A 262 -26.05 21.95 18.44
C LEU A 262 -25.26 20.76 18.97
N GLU A 263 -24.59 20.91 20.10
CA GLU A 263 -23.97 19.79 20.80
C GLU A 263 -25.03 19.01 21.57
N GLU A 264 -25.32 17.78 21.16
CA GLU A 264 -26.29 16.87 21.77
C GLU A 264 -25.71 16.02 22.90
N GLN A 265 -24.45 15.63 22.74
CA GLN A 265 -23.68 14.87 23.70
C GLN A 265 -22.21 15.33 23.62
N PRO A 266 -21.37 15.06 24.63
CA PRO A 266 -19.95 15.41 24.55
C PRO A 266 -19.33 14.96 23.24
N HIS A 267 -18.75 15.90 22.50
CA HIS A 267 -18.11 15.69 21.19
C HIS A 267 -19.01 15.20 20.06
N THR A 268 -20.35 15.27 20.23
CA THR A 268 -21.33 14.90 19.20
C THR A 268 -22.22 16.11 18.88
N PHE A 269 -22.13 16.58 17.67
CA PHE A 269 -22.78 17.80 17.20
C PHE A 269 -23.78 17.47 16.10
N VAL A 270 -25.04 17.87 16.28
CA VAL A 270 -26.15 17.63 15.34
C VAL A 270 -26.41 18.90 14.52
N LEU A 271 -26.28 18.77 13.21
CA LEU A 271 -26.72 19.78 12.25
C LEU A 271 -28.15 19.52 11.86
N THR A 272 -29.03 20.52 12.07
CA THR A 272 -30.43 20.47 11.64
C THR A 272 -30.54 20.29 10.13
N PRO A 273 -31.73 19.94 9.57
CA PRO A 273 -31.81 19.45 8.20
C PRO A 273 -31.23 20.39 7.15
N VAL A 274 -30.28 19.88 6.37
CA VAL A 274 -29.64 20.54 5.21
C VAL A 274 -29.74 19.67 3.97
N ARG A 275 -29.59 20.27 2.79
CA ARG A 275 -29.58 19.53 1.52
C ARG A 275 -28.18 19.08 1.09
N GLU A 276 -27.15 19.81 1.48
CA GLU A 276 -25.78 19.47 1.16
C GLU A 276 -24.81 20.04 2.19
N PHE A 277 -23.69 19.37 2.33
CA PHE A 277 -22.57 19.85 3.13
C PHE A 277 -21.24 19.41 2.54
N VAL A 278 -20.17 20.09 2.91
CA VAL A 278 -18.79 19.72 2.68
C VAL A 278 -18.07 19.65 4.02
N CYS A 279 -17.31 18.60 4.25
CA CYS A 279 -16.54 18.39 5.47
C CYS A 279 -15.05 18.16 5.12
N ALA A 280 -14.19 19.05 5.60
CA ALA A 280 -12.75 19.01 5.39
C ALA A 280 -12.02 18.65 6.69
N PHE A 281 -10.94 17.86 6.54
CA PHE A 281 -10.08 17.41 7.64
C PHE A 281 -8.64 17.90 7.40
N GLY A 282 -7.90 18.21 8.46
CA GLY A 282 -6.52 18.67 8.32
C GLY A 282 -5.80 18.78 9.66
N MET A 283 -4.46 18.80 9.61
CA MET A 283 -3.63 19.01 10.81
C MET A 283 -3.82 20.39 11.45
N LYS A 284 -4.33 21.34 10.68
CA LYS A 284 -4.59 22.74 11.13
C LYS A 284 -5.96 23.17 10.63
N SER A 285 -6.53 24.16 11.31
CA SER A 285 -7.78 24.77 10.91
C SER A 285 -7.69 25.33 9.48
N ASN A 286 -8.70 25.01 8.69
CA ASN A 286 -8.79 25.47 7.32
C ASN A 286 -9.42 26.88 7.31
N THR A 287 -8.64 27.91 7.04
CA THR A 287 -9.10 29.30 6.96
C THR A 287 -9.68 29.67 5.59
N SER A 288 -9.53 28.80 4.58
CA SER A 288 -10.04 29.06 3.23
C SER A 288 -11.53 28.74 3.11
N VAL A 289 -12.17 29.31 2.10
CA VAL A 289 -13.54 28.93 1.72
C VAL A 289 -13.55 27.47 1.26
N LEU A 290 -14.49 26.68 1.79
CA LEU A 290 -14.71 25.32 1.33
C LEU A 290 -15.44 25.35 -0.02
N PRO A 291 -15.13 24.41 -0.93
CA PRO A 291 -15.83 24.29 -2.20
C PRO A 291 -17.30 23.86 -1.97
N THR A 292 -18.15 24.14 -2.92
CA THR A 292 -19.51 23.60 -2.98
C THR A 292 -19.51 22.11 -3.33
N PHE A 293 -20.62 21.41 -3.08
CA PHE A 293 -20.79 20.02 -3.54
C PHE A 293 -20.55 19.89 -5.03
N ALA A 294 -21.08 20.80 -5.86
CA ALA A 294 -20.93 20.75 -7.31
C ALA A 294 -19.47 20.87 -7.76
N GLU A 295 -18.69 21.73 -7.11
CA GLU A 295 -17.26 21.87 -7.40
C GLU A 295 -16.47 20.61 -7.03
N VAL A 296 -16.76 19.99 -5.89
CA VAL A 296 -16.11 18.73 -5.48
C VAL A 296 -16.48 17.60 -6.44
N GLN A 297 -17.77 17.48 -6.79
CA GLN A 297 -18.24 16.47 -7.74
C GLN A 297 -17.59 16.62 -9.10
N ALA A 298 -17.52 17.85 -9.63
CA ALA A 298 -16.86 18.13 -10.90
C ALA A 298 -15.36 17.79 -10.85
N ALA A 299 -14.67 18.14 -9.76
CA ALA A 299 -13.25 17.80 -9.56
C ALA A 299 -13.03 16.29 -9.47
N SER A 300 -13.89 15.56 -8.74
CA SER A 300 -13.84 14.09 -8.64
C SER A 300 -14.05 13.43 -10.01
N THR A 301 -15.11 13.82 -10.72
CA THR A 301 -15.42 13.30 -12.07
C THR A 301 -14.25 13.52 -13.03
N ALA A 302 -13.75 14.75 -13.13
CA ALA A 302 -12.64 15.06 -14.02
C ALA A 302 -11.34 14.33 -13.65
N HIS A 303 -11.12 14.05 -12.35
CA HIS A 303 -9.97 13.27 -11.89
C HIS A 303 -10.10 11.81 -12.33
N TRP A 304 -11.25 11.16 -12.07
CA TRP A 304 -11.44 9.75 -12.37
C TRP A 304 -11.51 9.48 -13.87
N GLU A 305 -12.12 10.36 -14.66
CA GLU A 305 -12.07 10.30 -16.12
C GLU A 305 -10.61 10.34 -16.64
N ARG A 306 -9.77 11.23 -16.13
CA ARG A 306 -8.35 11.24 -16.50
C ARG A 306 -7.62 10.00 -16.02
N PHE A 307 -7.91 9.52 -14.79
CA PHE A 307 -7.31 8.31 -14.24
C PHE A 307 -7.61 7.08 -15.11
N TRP A 308 -8.85 6.88 -15.50
CA TRP A 308 -9.24 5.74 -16.33
C TRP A 308 -8.80 5.88 -17.79
N ASN A 309 -8.74 7.07 -18.34
CA ASN A 309 -8.29 7.34 -19.71
C ASN A 309 -6.76 7.35 -19.86
N SER A 310 -5.99 7.20 -18.78
CA SER A 310 -4.52 7.13 -18.78
C SER A 310 -4.01 5.85 -18.14
N GLY A 311 -2.70 5.57 -18.30
CA GLY A 311 -2.05 4.40 -17.73
C GLY A 311 -2.57 3.07 -18.27
N GLY A 312 -2.30 1.99 -17.52
CA GLY A 312 -2.65 0.63 -17.89
C GLY A 312 -4.15 0.36 -17.91
N ALA A 313 -4.60 -0.44 -18.90
CA ALA A 313 -5.92 -1.04 -18.97
C ALA A 313 -5.82 -2.47 -19.49
N ILE A 314 -6.71 -3.36 -19.01
CA ILE A 314 -6.81 -4.76 -19.45
C ILE A 314 -8.29 -5.09 -19.66
N ASP A 315 -8.65 -5.58 -20.84
CA ASP A 315 -9.98 -6.08 -21.18
C ASP A 315 -9.89 -7.58 -21.49
N LEU A 316 -10.60 -8.36 -20.68
CA LEU A 316 -10.67 -9.83 -20.77
C LEU A 316 -12.00 -10.32 -21.38
N SER A 317 -12.90 -9.42 -21.77
CA SER A 317 -14.30 -9.74 -22.13
C SER A 317 -14.46 -10.64 -23.35
N ALA A 318 -13.44 -10.75 -24.20
CA ALA A 318 -13.43 -11.65 -25.35
C ALA A 318 -12.98 -13.08 -25.00
N SER A 319 -12.58 -13.36 -23.76
CA SER A 319 -12.13 -14.68 -23.30
C SER A 319 -13.27 -15.69 -23.24
N LYS A 320 -12.95 -16.96 -23.51
CA LYS A 320 -13.89 -18.09 -23.43
C LYS A 320 -13.98 -18.68 -22.02
N ASP A 321 -12.92 -18.60 -21.22
CA ASP A 321 -12.94 -19.04 -19.82
C ASP A 321 -13.92 -18.16 -19.04
N PRO A 322 -14.99 -18.71 -18.43
CA PRO A 322 -16.04 -17.92 -17.78
C PRO A 322 -15.53 -17.12 -16.56
N ARG A 323 -14.37 -17.47 -16.01
CA ARG A 323 -13.76 -16.78 -14.87
C ARG A 323 -13.17 -15.41 -15.25
N TRP A 324 -13.11 -15.05 -16.53
CA TRP A 324 -12.58 -13.77 -16.98
C TRP A 324 -13.25 -12.59 -16.29
N ARG A 325 -14.58 -12.68 -16.11
CA ARG A 325 -15.36 -11.58 -15.51
C ARG A 325 -14.96 -11.31 -14.06
N GLU A 326 -14.70 -12.35 -13.29
CA GLU A 326 -14.24 -12.22 -11.92
C GLU A 326 -12.81 -11.67 -11.86
N LEU A 327 -11.90 -12.15 -12.70
CA LEU A 327 -10.54 -11.64 -12.76
C LEU A 327 -10.54 -10.14 -13.13
N GLU A 328 -11.28 -9.75 -14.15
CA GLU A 328 -11.38 -8.36 -14.59
C GLU A 328 -12.03 -7.46 -13.52
N ARG A 329 -13.07 -7.95 -12.84
CA ARG A 329 -13.67 -7.24 -11.70
C ARG A 329 -12.63 -6.97 -10.60
N ARG A 330 -11.86 -7.97 -10.23
CA ARG A 330 -10.77 -7.84 -9.24
C ARG A 330 -9.74 -6.80 -9.69
N ILE A 331 -9.36 -6.81 -10.96
CA ILE A 331 -8.39 -5.87 -11.54
C ILE A 331 -8.93 -4.43 -11.46
N VAL A 332 -10.14 -4.17 -11.95
CA VAL A 332 -10.71 -2.82 -11.98
C VAL A 332 -10.90 -2.28 -10.56
N LEU A 333 -11.50 -3.07 -9.66
CA LEU A 333 -11.72 -2.65 -8.28
C LEU A 333 -10.40 -2.44 -7.53
N SER A 334 -9.38 -3.28 -7.76
CA SER A 334 -8.07 -3.09 -7.13
C SER A 334 -7.38 -1.81 -7.58
N GLN A 335 -7.48 -1.43 -8.88
CA GLN A 335 -6.93 -0.15 -9.34
C GLN A 335 -7.57 1.05 -8.62
N TYR A 336 -8.92 1.05 -8.49
CA TYR A 336 -9.63 2.09 -7.75
C TYR A 336 -9.20 2.13 -6.29
N LEU A 337 -9.24 0.99 -5.61
CA LEU A 337 -8.95 0.88 -4.19
C LEU A 337 -7.51 1.26 -3.85
N GLU A 338 -6.51 0.76 -4.59
CA GLU A 338 -5.11 1.12 -4.34
C GLU A 338 -4.87 2.62 -4.58
N ALA A 339 -5.51 3.23 -5.58
CA ALA A 339 -5.38 4.65 -5.84
C ALA A 339 -5.92 5.53 -4.70
N ILE A 340 -7.02 5.13 -4.05
CA ILE A 340 -7.62 5.91 -2.96
C ILE A 340 -7.08 5.56 -1.57
N GLN A 341 -6.36 4.45 -1.43
CA GLN A 341 -5.97 3.90 -0.12
C GLN A 341 -4.46 3.85 0.08
N ALA A 342 -3.69 3.48 -0.97
CA ALA A 342 -2.26 3.21 -0.87
C ALA A 342 -1.37 4.30 -1.51
N ALA A 343 -1.96 5.26 -2.24
CA ALA A 343 -1.24 6.29 -2.99
C ALA A 343 -1.05 7.60 -2.22
N GLY A 344 -0.75 7.53 -0.93
CA GLY A 344 -0.51 8.69 -0.07
C GLY A 344 0.97 9.03 0.14
N SER A 345 1.23 10.01 1.02
CA SER A 345 2.57 10.56 1.31
C SER A 345 3.44 9.68 2.22
N LEU A 346 2.90 8.57 2.73
CA LEU A 346 3.56 7.62 3.61
C LEU A 346 3.37 6.19 3.11
N PRO A 347 4.28 5.25 3.44
CA PRO A 347 4.06 3.84 3.17
C PRO A 347 2.74 3.37 3.79
N PRO A 348 1.93 2.58 3.06
CA PRO A 348 0.66 2.10 3.60
C PRO A 348 0.85 1.00 4.66
N GLN A 349 -0.12 0.86 5.53
CA GLN A 349 -0.33 -0.32 6.36
C GLN A 349 -1.09 -1.39 5.58
N GLU A 350 -1.17 -2.62 6.07
CA GLU A 350 -1.81 -3.73 5.34
C GLU A 350 -3.30 -3.50 5.02
N SER A 351 -4.04 -2.84 5.91
CA SER A 351 -5.45 -2.46 5.69
C SER A 351 -5.62 -1.04 5.15
N CYS A 352 -4.54 -0.40 4.75
CA CYS A 352 -4.50 0.98 4.25
C CYS A 352 -5.26 1.97 5.17
N LEU A 353 -6.08 2.85 4.62
CA LEU A 353 -6.87 3.84 5.36
C LEU A 353 -8.30 3.35 5.70
N VAL A 354 -8.58 2.04 5.59
CA VAL A 354 -9.90 1.49 5.95
C VAL A 354 -10.02 1.31 7.45
N ASN A 355 -8.98 0.84 8.10
CA ASN A 355 -8.98 0.66 9.55
C ASN A 355 -7.55 0.72 10.12
N ASN A 356 -7.42 0.59 11.45
CA ASN A 356 -6.15 0.69 12.16
C ASN A 356 -5.47 -0.69 12.34
N GLY A 357 -5.45 -1.52 11.31
CA GLY A 357 -4.80 -2.82 11.33
C GLY A 357 -3.34 -2.71 11.80
N TRP A 358 -2.91 -3.58 12.71
CA TRP A 358 -1.57 -3.55 13.31
C TRP A 358 -1.19 -2.17 13.91
N ASN A 359 -2.14 -1.52 14.60
CA ASN A 359 -1.97 -0.19 15.19
C ASN A 359 -1.62 0.91 14.17
N GLY A 360 -2.01 0.74 12.92
CA GLY A 360 -1.72 1.69 11.83
C GLY A 360 -0.27 1.72 11.37
N LYS A 361 0.60 0.84 11.87
CA LYS A 361 2.02 0.80 11.50
C LYS A 361 2.21 0.41 10.03
N PHE A 362 3.24 0.98 9.42
CA PHE A 362 3.71 0.54 8.10
C PHE A 362 4.34 -0.84 8.23
N HIS A 363 4.02 -1.70 7.28
CA HIS A 363 4.68 -2.96 7.10
C HIS A 363 5.54 -2.87 5.85
N LEU A 364 6.86 -2.61 6.01
CA LEU A 364 7.72 -2.28 4.87
C LEU A 364 7.96 -3.46 3.93
N GLU A 365 7.83 -4.68 4.41
CA GLU A 365 7.87 -5.85 3.54
C GLU A 365 6.64 -5.90 2.61
N MET A 366 5.50 -5.37 3.05
CA MET A 366 4.27 -5.28 2.26
C MET A 366 4.26 -4.07 1.33
N HIS A 367 5.15 -3.09 1.50
CA HIS A 367 5.19 -1.89 0.64
C HIS A 367 5.46 -2.25 -0.83
N TRP A 368 6.18 -3.33 -1.10
CA TRP A 368 6.34 -3.87 -2.46
C TRP A 368 4.98 -4.23 -3.08
N TRP A 369 4.15 -4.95 -2.34
CA TRP A 369 2.84 -5.41 -2.78
C TRP A 369 1.84 -4.26 -2.96
N HIS A 370 1.92 -3.21 -2.14
CA HIS A 370 1.09 -2.02 -2.29
C HIS A 370 1.52 -1.07 -3.41
N GLY A 371 2.79 -1.08 -3.82
CA GLY A 371 3.32 0.03 -4.63
C GLY A 371 3.86 -0.34 -6.00
N VAL A 372 4.50 -1.51 -6.17
CA VAL A 372 5.22 -1.87 -7.40
C VAL A 372 4.30 -1.90 -8.62
N HIS A 373 3.06 -2.33 -8.45
CA HIS A 373 2.10 -2.34 -9.54
C HIS A 373 1.87 -0.96 -10.18
N PHE A 374 1.98 0.16 -9.43
CA PHE A 374 1.83 1.49 -10.03
C PHE A 374 2.86 1.75 -11.14
N ALA A 375 4.10 1.25 -10.99
CA ALA A 375 5.11 1.33 -12.04
C ALA A 375 4.70 0.53 -13.29
N LEU A 376 4.19 -0.69 -13.09
CA LEU A 376 3.80 -1.60 -14.16
C LEU A 376 2.52 -1.14 -14.89
N TRP A 377 1.66 -0.36 -14.20
CA TRP A 377 0.43 0.21 -14.74
C TRP A 377 0.59 1.63 -15.27
N ASP A 378 1.83 2.10 -15.46
CA ASP A 378 2.15 3.47 -15.91
C ASP A 378 1.53 4.57 -15.03
N ARG A 379 1.62 4.37 -13.71
CA ARG A 379 1.08 5.25 -12.67
C ARG A 379 2.14 5.61 -11.62
N TRP A 380 3.39 5.67 -12.01
CA TRP A 380 4.52 5.96 -11.12
C TRP A 380 4.28 7.12 -10.15
N PRO A 381 3.68 8.27 -10.55
CA PRO A 381 3.46 9.39 -9.64
C PRO A 381 2.64 9.04 -8.39
N LEU A 382 1.83 7.97 -8.42
CA LEU A 382 1.07 7.51 -7.25
C LEU A 382 1.96 6.76 -6.25
N PHE A 383 2.90 5.97 -6.74
CA PHE A 383 3.88 5.31 -5.88
C PHE A 383 4.90 6.28 -5.31
N ASP A 384 5.36 7.21 -6.13
CA ASP A 384 6.40 8.20 -5.80
C ASP A 384 6.06 9.03 -4.56
N ARG A 385 4.78 9.30 -4.30
CA ARG A 385 4.32 10.06 -3.13
C ARG A 385 4.85 9.51 -1.81
N SER A 386 4.90 8.18 -1.65
CA SER A 386 5.34 7.52 -0.41
C SER A 386 6.86 7.32 -0.34
N LEU A 387 7.56 7.32 -1.48
CA LEU A 387 8.98 6.96 -1.55
C LEU A 387 9.92 7.98 -0.88
N GLY A 388 9.54 9.25 -0.85
CA GLY A 388 10.28 10.28 -0.12
C GLY A 388 10.40 10.02 1.38
N TRP A 389 9.57 9.14 1.95
CA TRP A 389 9.67 8.73 3.35
C TRP A 389 11.00 8.02 3.66
N TYR A 390 11.53 7.20 2.76
CA TYR A 390 12.83 6.52 2.95
C TYR A 390 13.98 7.51 3.11
N GLN A 391 13.96 8.63 2.39
CA GLN A 391 14.96 9.69 2.55
C GLN A 391 14.85 10.35 3.93
N ARG A 392 13.62 10.63 4.38
CA ARG A 392 13.38 11.26 5.70
C ARG A 392 13.87 10.41 6.86
N ILE A 393 13.70 9.09 6.79
CA ILE A 393 14.08 8.17 7.88
C ILE A 393 15.46 7.54 7.70
N LEU A 394 16.21 7.88 6.66
CA LEU A 394 17.55 7.34 6.45
C LEU A 394 18.47 7.48 7.68
N PRO A 395 18.48 8.61 8.42
CA PRO A 395 19.25 8.71 9.67
C PRO A 395 18.84 7.66 10.71
N VAL A 396 17.54 7.40 10.90
CA VAL A 396 17.02 6.37 11.82
C VAL A 396 17.43 4.96 11.37
N ALA A 397 17.32 4.68 10.06
CA ALA A 397 17.74 3.40 9.50
C ALA A 397 19.25 3.14 9.66
N ARG A 398 20.08 4.18 9.54
CA ARG A 398 21.53 4.12 9.85
C ARG A 398 21.79 3.89 11.34
N GLU A 399 21.04 4.52 12.23
CA GLU A 399 21.13 4.30 13.67
C GLU A 399 20.78 2.85 14.04
N ILE A 400 19.71 2.28 13.47
CA ILE A 400 19.33 0.87 13.68
C ILE A 400 20.48 -0.06 13.25
N ALA A 401 21.06 0.15 12.07
CA ALA A 401 22.20 -0.63 11.60
C ALA A 401 23.40 -0.52 12.54
N SER A 402 23.80 0.71 12.88
CA SER A 402 24.96 1.00 13.74
C SER A 402 24.82 0.39 15.14
N ARG A 403 23.64 0.51 15.76
CA ARG A 403 23.36 -0.10 17.08
C ARG A 403 23.51 -1.62 17.04
N GLN A 404 23.23 -2.25 15.91
CA GLN A 404 23.40 -3.69 15.71
C GLN A 404 24.80 -4.06 15.23
N GLY A 405 25.72 -3.08 15.11
CA GLY A 405 27.10 -3.26 14.67
C GLY A 405 27.22 -3.57 13.18
N TYR A 406 26.24 -3.14 12.37
CA TYR A 406 26.29 -3.17 10.91
C TYR A 406 26.57 -1.79 10.33
N ARG A 407 27.08 -1.74 9.11
CA ARG A 407 27.24 -0.52 8.34
C ARG A 407 25.96 -0.22 7.55
N GLY A 408 25.89 0.95 6.95
CA GLY A 408 24.81 1.34 6.05
C GLY A 408 23.48 1.64 6.76
N ALA A 409 22.38 1.26 6.16
CA ALA A 409 21.02 1.53 6.65
C ALA A 409 20.19 0.24 6.72
N ARG A 410 19.60 -0.04 7.89
CA ARG A 410 18.66 -1.15 8.10
C ARG A 410 17.23 -0.63 8.18
N TRP A 411 16.40 -1.04 7.25
CA TRP A 411 15.00 -0.65 7.19
C TRP A 411 14.16 -1.50 8.15
N PRO A 412 13.36 -0.88 9.05
CA PRO A 412 12.52 -1.65 9.98
C PRO A 412 11.44 -2.43 9.22
N LYS A 413 10.99 -3.56 9.77
CA LYS A 413 9.85 -4.30 9.20
C LYS A 413 8.54 -3.57 9.49
N MET A 414 8.33 -3.14 10.71
CA MET A 414 7.12 -2.51 11.20
C MET A 414 7.47 -1.18 11.86
N ALA A 415 7.01 -0.08 11.31
CA ALA A 415 7.38 1.26 11.75
C ALA A 415 6.21 2.24 11.75
N GLY A 416 6.34 3.29 12.55
CA GLY A 416 5.52 4.50 12.46
C GLY A 416 6.11 5.53 11.49
N PRO A 417 5.51 6.73 11.40
CA PRO A 417 5.97 7.80 10.51
C PRO A 417 7.39 8.29 10.82
N ASP A 418 7.87 8.09 12.04
CA ASP A 418 9.21 8.43 12.51
C ASP A 418 10.29 7.38 12.14
N GLY A 419 9.90 6.24 11.58
CA GLY A 419 10.82 5.20 11.13
C GLY A 419 11.36 4.28 12.24
N HIS A 420 10.97 4.46 13.49
CA HIS A 420 11.42 3.59 14.56
C HIS A 420 10.80 2.20 14.49
N ASP A 421 11.62 1.18 14.70
CA ASP A 421 11.21 -0.22 14.65
C ASP A 421 10.27 -0.55 15.83
N ALA A 422 9.09 -1.08 15.52
CA ALA A 422 8.16 -1.57 16.54
C ALA A 422 8.64 -2.93 17.08
N PRO A 423 8.77 -3.11 18.41
CA PRO A 423 9.26 -4.36 18.96
C PRO A 423 8.32 -5.53 18.70
N SER A 424 8.88 -6.68 18.30
CA SER A 424 8.15 -7.93 18.14
C SER A 424 9.09 -9.14 18.12
N GLY A 425 8.59 -10.34 18.44
CA GLY A 425 9.40 -11.57 18.35
C GLY A 425 9.81 -11.95 16.93
N ILE A 426 9.32 -11.25 15.90
CA ILE A 426 9.48 -11.57 14.47
C ILE A 426 10.13 -10.42 13.71
N GLY A 427 9.50 -9.24 13.70
CA GLY A 427 9.84 -8.12 12.83
C GLY A 427 11.31 -7.72 12.83
N PRO A 428 11.96 -7.52 13.99
CA PRO A 428 13.37 -7.15 14.06
C PRO A 428 14.33 -8.19 13.46
N LEU A 429 13.90 -9.44 13.27
CA LEU A 429 14.69 -10.53 12.70
C LEU A 429 14.40 -10.79 11.22
N LEU A 430 13.42 -10.10 10.63
CA LEU A 430 13.15 -10.16 9.19
C LEU A 430 14.13 -9.27 8.41
N ILE A 431 14.55 -9.76 7.25
CA ILE A 431 15.50 -9.05 6.39
C ILE A 431 15.05 -8.91 4.94
N TRP A 432 14.01 -9.62 4.50
CA TRP A 432 13.63 -9.66 3.09
C TRP A 432 13.13 -8.32 2.52
N GLN A 433 12.73 -7.38 3.38
CA GLN A 433 12.37 -6.02 2.98
C GLN A 433 13.61 -5.11 2.76
N GLN A 434 14.82 -5.53 3.17
CA GLN A 434 16.00 -4.67 3.09
C GLN A 434 16.31 -4.21 1.66
N PRO A 435 16.25 -5.06 0.62
CA PRO A 435 16.53 -4.63 -0.75
C PRO A 435 15.39 -3.83 -1.42
N HIS A 436 14.21 -3.70 -0.81
CA HIS A 436 13.06 -3.02 -1.41
C HIS A 436 13.38 -1.61 -1.95
N PRO A 437 14.07 -0.72 -1.21
CA PRO A 437 14.39 0.61 -1.74
C PRO A 437 15.29 0.56 -2.98
N ILE A 438 16.19 -0.44 -3.11
CA ILE A 438 16.98 -0.65 -4.32
C ILE A 438 16.06 -1.09 -5.48
N TYR A 439 15.07 -1.95 -5.21
CA TYR A 439 14.10 -2.38 -6.21
C TYR A 439 13.27 -1.19 -6.72
N TYR A 440 12.84 -0.30 -5.84
CA TYR A 440 12.08 0.91 -6.21
C TYR A 440 12.93 1.90 -7.02
N ALA A 441 14.19 2.09 -6.63
CA ALA A 441 15.16 2.87 -7.39
C ALA A 441 15.36 2.31 -8.81
N HIS A 442 15.51 0.98 -8.90
CA HIS A 442 15.63 0.28 -10.18
C HIS A 442 14.40 0.47 -11.07
N LEU A 443 13.19 0.38 -10.52
CA LEU A 443 11.94 0.64 -11.26
C LEU A 443 11.87 2.09 -11.76
N GLU A 444 12.19 3.09 -10.91
CA GLU A 444 12.20 4.47 -11.35
C GLU A 444 13.21 4.71 -12.47
N TYR A 445 14.41 4.16 -12.34
CA TYR A 445 15.43 4.31 -13.38
C TYR A 445 15.04 3.65 -14.71
N ARG A 446 14.33 2.53 -14.67
CA ARG A 446 13.76 1.90 -15.89
C ARG A 446 12.73 2.80 -16.59
N LEU A 447 11.93 3.52 -15.84
CA LEU A 447 10.94 4.46 -16.37
C LEU A 447 11.56 5.80 -16.79
N TYR A 448 12.54 6.25 -16.03
CA TYR A 448 13.20 7.56 -16.19
C TYR A 448 14.72 7.41 -16.03
N PRO A 449 15.43 6.94 -17.08
CA PRO A 449 16.88 6.66 -17.04
C PRO A 449 17.69 7.96 -17.10
N THR A 450 17.61 8.78 -16.06
CA THR A 450 18.25 10.09 -16.00
C THR A 450 19.31 10.16 -14.89
N ARG A 451 20.26 11.07 -15.05
CA ARG A 451 21.21 11.39 -13.97
C ARG A 451 20.51 11.87 -12.71
N ALA A 452 19.41 12.59 -12.83
CA ALA A 452 18.62 13.08 -11.70
C ALA A 452 18.04 11.91 -10.88
N THR A 453 17.52 10.88 -11.54
CA THR A 453 17.05 9.63 -10.88
C THR A 453 18.18 8.94 -10.12
N LEU A 454 19.36 8.82 -10.75
CA LEU A 454 20.53 8.21 -10.10
C LEU A 454 20.95 8.98 -8.85
N GLU A 455 21.04 10.30 -8.90
CA GLU A 455 21.46 11.12 -7.75
C GLU A 455 20.39 11.15 -6.66
N ARG A 456 19.10 11.13 -7.01
CA ARG A 456 17.99 11.06 -6.06
C ARG A 456 18.09 9.84 -5.14
N TRP A 457 18.42 8.67 -5.70
CA TRP A 457 18.45 7.40 -4.99
C TRP A 457 19.84 7.02 -4.46
N ARG A 458 20.88 7.72 -4.87
CA ARG A 458 22.27 7.39 -4.58
C ARG A 458 22.52 6.99 -3.12
N GLU A 459 22.13 7.85 -2.18
CA GLU A 459 22.39 7.59 -0.76
C GLU A 459 21.61 6.38 -0.22
N ILE A 460 20.36 6.23 -0.64
CA ILE A 460 19.51 5.10 -0.20
C ILE A 460 20.07 3.79 -0.77
N VAL A 461 20.37 3.74 -2.07
CA VAL A 461 20.92 2.54 -2.72
C VAL A 461 22.23 2.14 -2.06
N PHE A 462 23.15 3.09 -1.87
CA PHE A 462 24.48 2.78 -1.31
C PHE A 462 24.39 2.40 0.17
N ALA A 463 23.60 3.09 0.98
CA ALA A 463 23.44 2.75 2.39
C ALA A 463 22.75 1.39 2.57
N THR A 464 21.81 1.05 1.69
CA THR A 464 21.15 -0.26 1.71
C THR A 464 22.13 -1.37 1.31
N ALA A 465 22.88 -1.21 0.22
CA ALA A 465 23.89 -2.19 -0.21
C ALA A 465 25.00 -2.37 0.83
N GLU A 466 25.43 -1.28 1.47
CA GLU A 466 26.42 -1.34 2.56
C GLU A 466 25.91 -2.15 3.75
N PHE A 467 24.63 -2.00 4.13
CA PHE A 467 24.02 -2.87 5.13
C PHE A 467 24.00 -4.32 4.68
N MET A 468 23.54 -4.59 3.46
CA MET A 468 23.44 -5.95 2.91
C MET A 468 24.79 -6.65 2.89
N ALA A 469 25.85 -5.96 2.49
CA ALA A 469 27.19 -6.50 2.48
C ALA A 469 27.72 -6.76 3.91
N SER A 470 27.46 -5.84 4.85
CA SER A 470 27.90 -5.99 6.25
C SER A 470 27.12 -7.03 7.04
N TYR A 471 25.88 -7.35 6.62
CA TYR A 471 25.05 -8.36 7.25
C TYR A 471 25.45 -9.79 6.88
N ALA A 472 25.89 -10.02 5.65
CA ALA A 472 26.34 -11.33 5.19
C ALA A 472 27.65 -11.74 5.88
N VAL A 473 27.69 -12.94 6.44
CA VAL A 473 28.85 -13.45 7.20
C VAL A 473 29.60 -14.47 6.34
N TYR A 474 30.93 -14.34 6.25
CA TYR A 474 31.75 -15.36 5.59
C TYR A 474 31.95 -16.57 6.51
N ASP A 475 31.34 -17.69 6.15
CA ASP A 475 31.51 -18.97 6.83
C ASP A 475 32.73 -19.71 6.24
N LYS A 476 33.79 -19.80 7.03
CA LYS A 476 35.03 -20.45 6.61
C LYS A 476 34.85 -21.93 6.34
N ALA A 477 33.95 -22.61 7.04
CA ALA A 477 33.73 -24.04 6.86
C ALA A 477 32.95 -24.32 5.56
N ALA A 478 31.99 -23.46 5.23
CA ALA A 478 31.22 -23.53 3.99
C ALA A 478 31.94 -22.90 2.80
N GLY A 479 32.95 -22.05 3.02
CA GLY A 479 33.68 -21.34 1.97
C GLY A 479 32.87 -20.27 1.24
N CYS A 480 31.79 -19.76 1.84
CA CYS A 480 30.88 -18.82 1.20
C CYS A 480 30.29 -17.80 2.22
N TYR A 481 29.68 -16.71 1.72
CA TYR A 481 28.89 -15.81 2.52
C TYR A 481 27.49 -16.39 2.76
N VAL A 482 27.01 -16.27 3.99
CA VAL A 482 25.72 -16.80 4.44
C VAL A 482 24.85 -15.71 5.07
N LEU A 483 23.53 -15.92 5.00
CA LEU A 483 22.54 -15.08 5.67
C LEU A 483 21.96 -15.83 6.88
N GLY A 484 22.02 -15.20 8.06
CA GLY A 484 21.61 -15.84 9.31
C GLY A 484 22.46 -17.05 9.74
N PRO A 485 22.23 -17.61 10.95
CA PRO A 485 21.37 -17.08 12.01
C PRO A 485 21.96 -15.83 12.72
N PRO A 486 21.18 -15.04 13.50
CA PRO A 486 19.74 -15.21 13.69
C PRO A 486 18.93 -14.44 12.64
N MET A 487 17.89 -15.07 12.12
CA MET A 487 16.93 -14.42 11.23
C MET A 487 15.59 -15.16 11.17
N LYS A 488 14.56 -14.48 10.71
CA LYS A 488 13.30 -15.09 10.30
C LYS A 488 13.20 -15.06 8.79
N THR A 489 12.65 -16.13 8.21
CA THR A 489 12.28 -16.17 6.78
C THR A 489 10.97 -15.43 6.52
N VAL A 490 10.64 -15.20 5.23
CA VAL A 490 9.33 -14.69 4.80
C VAL A 490 8.15 -15.40 5.48
N PRO A 491 8.10 -16.76 5.62
CA PRO A 491 7.04 -17.45 6.35
C PRO A 491 6.96 -17.19 7.87
N GLU A 492 7.93 -16.53 8.48
CA GLU A 492 7.95 -16.14 9.90
C GLU A 492 7.89 -17.29 10.95
N ASN A 493 7.64 -18.51 10.53
CA ASN A 493 7.34 -19.66 11.39
C ASN A 493 8.56 -20.52 11.78
N THR A 494 9.76 -20.15 11.32
CA THR A 494 10.99 -20.88 11.61
C THR A 494 11.66 -20.43 12.90
N ASP A 495 12.48 -21.30 13.53
CA ASP A 495 13.34 -20.86 14.64
C ASP A 495 14.47 -19.99 14.12
N ALA A 496 14.51 -18.74 14.58
CA ALA A 496 15.50 -17.77 14.15
C ALA A 496 16.96 -18.19 14.45
N ARG A 497 17.19 -19.05 15.46
CA ARG A 497 18.52 -19.60 15.80
C ARG A 497 19.01 -20.64 14.81
N GLN A 498 18.12 -21.20 14.01
CA GLN A 498 18.40 -22.29 13.05
C GLN A 498 18.16 -21.87 11.60
N THR A 499 17.58 -20.68 11.38
CA THR A 499 17.28 -20.16 10.05
C THR A 499 18.55 -19.66 9.38
N ARG A 500 18.91 -20.30 8.26
CA ARG A 500 20.11 -20.00 7.50
C ARG A 500 19.82 -20.12 6.00
N ASN A 501 20.38 -19.21 5.22
CA ASN A 501 20.36 -19.23 3.76
C ASN A 501 18.98 -19.52 3.14
N PRO A 502 17.93 -18.76 3.44
CA PRO A 502 16.66 -18.99 2.76
C PRO A 502 16.74 -18.54 1.29
N ALA A 503 16.05 -19.29 0.43
CA ALA A 503 16.16 -19.15 -1.02
C ALA A 503 15.78 -17.76 -1.53
N PHE A 504 14.67 -17.19 -1.00
CA PHE A 504 14.18 -15.88 -1.40
C PHE A 504 15.19 -14.77 -1.06
N GLU A 505 15.65 -14.74 0.18
CA GLU A 505 16.55 -13.72 0.69
C GLU A 505 17.91 -13.78 0.01
N LEU A 506 18.46 -14.96 -0.28
CA LEU A 506 19.70 -15.13 -1.04
C LEU A 506 19.60 -14.54 -2.45
N SER A 507 18.50 -14.80 -3.16
CA SER A 507 18.28 -14.24 -4.50
C SER A 507 18.11 -12.72 -4.44
N TYR A 508 17.36 -12.22 -3.45
CA TYR A 508 17.12 -10.78 -3.31
C TYR A 508 18.41 -10.01 -2.90
N TRP A 509 19.29 -10.63 -2.09
CA TRP A 509 20.62 -10.09 -1.81
C TRP A 509 21.46 -9.97 -3.07
N ARG A 510 21.45 -10.99 -3.93
CA ARG A 510 22.14 -10.94 -5.23
C ARG A 510 21.61 -9.81 -6.10
N PHE A 511 20.31 -9.74 -6.26
CA PHE A 511 19.64 -8.66 -7.00
C PHE A 511 20.06 -7.28 -6.47
N GLY A 512 19.93 -7.05 -5.16
CA GLY A 512 20.20 -5.74 -4.58
C GLY A 512 21.65 -5.31 -4.71
N LEU A 513 22.61 -6.20 -4.44
CA LEU A 513 24.04 -5.89 -4.58
C LEU A 513 24.44 -5.69 -6.05
N ARG A 514 23.89 -6.46 -6.99
CA ARG A 514 24.13 -6.28 -8.42
C ARG A 514 23.62 -4.91 -8.89
N VAL A 515 22.38 -4.58 -8.61
CA VAL A 515 21.78 -3.29 -8.98
C VAL A 515 22.54 -2.12 -8.34
N ALA A 516 23.01 -2.26 -7.11
CA ALA A 516 23.83 -1.22 -6.47
C ALA A 516 25.17 -1.00 -7.15
N GLN A 517 25.83 -2.06 -7.69
CA GLN A 517 27.03 -1.92 -8.49
C GLN A 517 26.74 -1.28 -9.86
N GLU A 518 25.67 -1.70 -10.55
CA GLU A 518 25.20 -1.06 -11.79
C GLU A 518 24.90 0.44 -11.54
N TRP A 519 24.36 0.79 -10.37
CA TRP A 519 24.13 2.18 -9.97
C TRP A 519 25.43 2.97 -9.90
N ARG A 520 26.51 2.36 -9.35
CA ARG A 520 27.85 2.96 -9.33
C ARG A 520 28.41 3.14 -10.74
N GLU A 521 28.27 2.15 -11.61
CA GLU A 521 28.70 2.25 -13.02
C GLU A 521 27.99 3.40 -13.74
N HIS A 522 26.66 3.50 -13.63
CA HIS A 522 25.90 4.58 -14.23
C HIS A 522 26.29 5.98 -13.69
N LEU A 523 26.77 6.03 -12.45
CA LEU A 523 27.30 7.25 -11.84
C LEU A 523 28.75 7.54 -12.22
N GLY A 524 29.44 6.63 -12.95
CA GLY A 524 30.86 6.73 -13.29
C GLY A 524 31.79 6.43 -12.11
N LEU A 525 31.33 5.69 -11.13
CA LEU A 525 32.08 5.30 -9.94
C LEU A 525 32.62 3.85 -10.09
N PRO A 526 33.82 3.54 -9.54
CA PRO A 526 34.29 2.16 -9.51
C PRO A 526 33.39 1.29 -8.64
N HIS A 527 33.35 -0.01 -8.91
CA HIS A 527 32.71 -0.99 -8.05
C HIS A 527 33.19 -0.90 -6.60
N GLU A 528 32.30 -1.19 -5.65
CA GLU A 528 32.67 -1.39 -4.26
C GLU A 528 33.17 -2.82 -4.07
N VAL A 529 34.44 -2.95 -3.71
CA VAL A 529 35.13 -4.25 -3.65
C VAL A 529 34.46 -5.23 -2.68
N GLU A 530 33.97 -4.73 -1.53
CA GLU A 530 33.32 -5.57 -0.54
C GLU A 530 31.96 -6.09 -1.04
N TRP A 531 31.19 -5.26 -1.77
CA TRP A 531 29.93 -5.70 -2.35
C TRP A 531 30.15 -6.78 -3.41
N ASP A 532 31.18 -6.65 -4.25
CA ASP A 532 31.56 -7.67 -5.23
C ASP A 532 31.98 -8.99 -4.59
N LYS A 533 32.75 -8.93 -3.49
CA LYS A 533 33.13 -10.12 -2.74
C LYS A 533 31.92 -10.88 -2.20
N VAL A 534 30.99 -10.14 -1.56
CA VAL A 534 29.77 -10.74 -1.03
C VAL A 534 28.91 -11.29 -2.17
N LEU A 535 28.64 -10.50 -3.22
CA LEU A 535 27.82 -10.90 -4.36
C LEU A 535 28.32 -12.19 -5.03
N LYS A 536 29.64 -12.27 -5.28
CA LYS A 536 30.26 -13.45 -5.91
C LYS A 536 30.34 -14.65 -4.98
N GLY A 537 30.50 -14.40 -3.68
CA GLY A 537 30.68 -15.43 -2.65
C GLY A 537 29.44 -15.85 -1.89
N LEU A 538 28.23 -15.31 -2.18
CA LEU A 538 26.99 -15.74 -1.51
C LEU A 538 26.73 -17.24 -1.75
N SER A 539 26.23 -17.93 -0.72
CA SER A 539 25.80 -19.32 -0.80
C SER A 539 24.82 -19.54 -1.95
N PRO A 540 24.91 -20.61 -2.73
CA PRO A 540 23.88 -20.94 -3.72
C PRO A 540 22.53 -21.13 -3.04
N LEU A 541 21.43 -21.00 -3.81
CA LEU A 541 20.08 -21.26 -3.29
C LEU A 541 19.97 -22.73 -2.87
N PRO A 542 19.42 -23.02 -1.68
CA PRO A 542 19.32 -24.39 -1.18
C PRO A 542 18.36 -25.22 -2.03
N GLN A 543 18.84 -26.36 -2.47
CA GLN A 543 18.07 -27.29 -3.32
C GLN A 543 18.29 -28.73 -2.92
N ARG A 544 17.33 -29.58 -3.24
CA ARG A 544 17.40 -31.03 -3.10
C ARG A 544 16.46 -31.72 -4.08
N ASP A 545 16.92 -32.80 -4.65
CA ASP A 545 16.12 -33.64 -5.58
C ASP A 545 15.52 -32.82 -6.75
N GLY A 546 16.28 -31.85 -7.27
CA GLY A 546 15.89 -31.02 -8.40
C GLY A 546 14.85 -29.95 -8.10
N VAL A 547 14.59 -29.60 -6.83
CA VAL A 547 13.70 -28.50 -6.40
C VAL A 547 14.36 -27.66 -5.32
N TYR A 548 14.01 -26.38 -5.25
CA TYR A 548 14.47 -25.50 -4.18
C TYR A 548 13.82 -25.84 -2.85
N LEU A 549 14.55 -25.59 -1.76
CA LEU A 549 14.06 -25.66 -0.38
C LEU A 549 13.77 -24.25 0.14
N GLN A 550 12.90 -24.14 1.15
CA GLN A 550 12.60 -22.86 1.78
C GLN A 550 13.85 -22.19 2.39
N GLN A 551 14.69 -23.01 3.06
CA GLN A 551 15.99 -22.61 3.59
C GLN A 551 16.94 -23.82 3.62
N GLU A 552 18.22 -23.57 3.86
CA GLU A 552 19.24 -24.60 4.04
C GLU A 552 18.85 -25.58 5.12
N GLY A 553 18.97 -26.89 4.83
CA GLY A 553 18.67 -27.99 5.76
C GLY A 553 17.18 -28.30 5.96
N MET A 554 16.24 -27.53 5.40
CA MET A 554 14.79 -27.78 5.54
C MET A 554 14.29 -28.82 4.54
N ILE A 555 14.77 -30.07 4.66
CA ILE A 555 14.48 -31.18 3.75
C ILE A 555 12.98 -31.54 3.67
N ASN A 556 12.21 -31.18 4.66
CA ASN A 556 10.76 -31.39 4.76
C ASN A 556 9.91 -30.17 4.37
N THR A 557 10.45 -29.27 3.52
CA THR A 557 9.76 -28.10 2.98
C THR A 557 8.39 -28.45 2.41
N TYR A 558 8.28 -29.52 1.62
CA TYR A 558 7.04 -29.89 0.89
C TYR A 558 6.10 -30.84 1.66
N THR A 559 6.43 -31.17 2.89
CA THR A 559 5.62 -32.13 3.70
C THR A 559 5.20 -31.56 5.04
N LYS A 560 6.09 -30.87 5.74
CA LYS A 560 5.84 -30.29 7.06
C LYS A 560 5.62 -28.77 7.01
N TRP A 561 6.32 -28.07 6.10
CA TRP A 561 6.36 -26.60 6.04
C TRP A 561 5.62 -26.02 4.83
N ASN A 562 4.83 -26.82 4.14
CA ASN A 562 4.09 -26.48 2.92
C ASN A 562 2.71 -25.86 3.21
N TRP A 563 2.61 -24.88 4.11
CA TRP A 563 1.31 -24.39 4.59
C TRP A 563 1.23 -22.87 4.86
N GLU A 564 2.31 -22.15 4.70
CA GLU A 564 2.38 -20.69 4.80
C GLU A 564 3.00 -20.14 3.50
N HIS A 565 3.64 -18.96 3.52
CA HIS A 565 4.19 -18.35 2.32
C HIS A 565 5.14 -19.28 1.54
N PRO A 566 4.83 -19.63 0.28
CA PRO A 566 5.73 -20.39 -0.59
C PRO A 566 6.84 -19.50 -1.17
N SER A 567 7.56 -18.75 -0.33
CA SER A 567 8.51 -17.71 -0.77
C SER A 567 9.66 -18.25 -1.63
N LEU A 568 9.92 -19.56 -1.58
CA LEU A 568 10.93 -20.22 -2.44
C LEU A 568 10.62 -20.11 -3.95
N VAL A 569 9.40 -19.72 -4.37
CA VAL A 569 9.10 -19.45 -5.79
C VAL A 569 9.34 -17.98 -6.16
N GLY A 570 9.38 -17.07 -5.18
CA GLY A 570 9.56 -15.63 -5.39
C GLY A 570 10.87 -15.22 -6.08
N PRO A 571 12.00 -15.95 -5.95
CA PRO A 571 13.25 -15.65 -6.65
C PRO A 571 13.13 -15.49 -8.17
N LEU A 572 12.28 -16.27 -8.85
CA LEU A 572 11.98 -16.09 -10.28
C LEU A 572 10.46 -15.97 -10.48
N GLY A 573 9.93 -14.85 -10.04
CA GLY A 573 8.52 -14.51 -10.07
C GLY A 573 8.36 -13.04 -9.67
N MET A 574 8.34 -12.78 -8.37
CA MET A 574 8.43 -11.43 -7.80
C MET A 574 9.78 -10.77 -8.17
N LEU A 575 10.87 -11.53 -8.14
CA LEU A 575 12.23 -11.12 -8.51
C LEU A 575 12.61 -11.66 -9.89
N PRO A 576 13.62 -11.08 -10.54
CA PRO A 576 14.02 -11.46 -11.91
C PRO A 576 14.87 -12.73 -12.01
N GLY A 577 15.24 -13.39 -10.90
CA GLY A 577 15.92 -14.69 -10.93
C GLY A 577 17.43 -14.67 -10.66
N ASP A 578 17.94 -13.67 -9.95
CA ASP A 578 19.37 -13.62 -9.60
C ASP A 578 19.80 -14.87 -8.79
N GLY A 579 20.68 -15.66 -9.37
CA GLY A 579 21.19 -16.92 -8.80
C GLY A 579 20.25 -18.13 -8.93
N VAL A 580 19.22 -18.03 -9.75
CA VAL A 580 18.21 -19.09 -9.96
C VAL A 580 18.56 -19.94 -11.18
N ASP A 581 18.47 -21.27 -11.02
CA ASP A 581 18.39 -22.23 -12.13
C ASP A 581 16.92 -22.36 -12.55
N SER A 582 16.61 -22.02 -13.79
CA SER A 582 15.23 -22.01 -14.31
C SER A 582 14.61 -23.41 -14.39
N VAL A 583 15.39 -24.47 -14.61
CA VAL A 583 14.90 -25.85 -14.64
C VAL A 583 14.48 -26.29 -13.25
N VAL A 584 15.30 -25.99 -12.25
CA VAL A 584 15.00 -26.27 -10.84
C VAL A 584 13.79 -25.43 -10.39
N MET A 585 13.71 -24.16 -10.79
CA MET A 585 12.58 -23.31 -10.41
C MET A 585 11.27 -23.78 -11.05
N LYS A 586 11.28 -24.18 -12.32
CA LYS A 586 10.10 -24.76 -12.97
C LYS A 586 9.58 -25.99 -12.22
N ALA A 587 10.48 -26.92 -11.86
CA ALA A 587 10.13 -28.08 -11.05
C ALA A 587 9.60 -27.68 -9.66
N THR A 588 10.19 -26.65 -9.05
CA THR A 588 9.78 -26.08 -7.77
C THR A 588 8.36 -25.52 -7.83
N VAL A 589 8.04 -24.70 -8.83
CA VAL A 589 6.71 -24.11 -9.06
C VAL A 589 5.64 -25.21 -9.15
N ARG A 590 5.88 -26.24 -10.00
CA ARG A 590 4.96 -27.38 -10.14
C ARG A 590 4.76 -28.12 -8.82
N LYS A 591 5.86 -28.38 -8.09
CA LYS A 591 5.80 -29.08 -6.82
C LYS A 591 5.06 -28.28 -5.74
N VAL A 592 5.32 -26.97 -5.66
CA VAL A 592 4.57 -26.05 -4.76
C VAL A 592 3.08 -26.10 -5.10
N TRP A 593 2.71 -25.94 -6.38
CA TRP A 593 1.31 -26.01 -6.81
C TRP A 593 0.61 -27.30 -6.36
N GLN A 594 1.28 -28.42 -6.50
CA GLN A 594 0.73 -29.76 -6.19
C GLN A 594 0.66 -30.09 -4.70
N THR A 595 1.57 -29.56 -3.88
CA THR A 595 1.77 -30.03 -2.51
C THR A 595 1.41 -29.02 -1.44
N TRP A 596 1.28 -27.73 -1.79
CA TRP A 596 1.02 -26.68 -0.82
C TRP A 596 -0.41 -26.75 -0.27
N GLN A 597 -0.56 -26.52 1.04
CA GLN A 597 -1.85 -26.56 1.73
C GLN A 597 -2.52 -25.17 1.67
N TRP A 598 -3.03 -24.80 0.48
CA TRP A 598 -3.51 -23.46 0.16
C TRP A 598 -4.60 -22.92 1.09
N ASP A 599 -5.43 -23.79 1.70
CA ASP A 599 -6.52 -23.41 2.61
C ASP A 599 -6.09 -23.30 4.07
N ARG A 600 -4.84 -23.62 4.42
CA ARG A 600 -4.43 -23.69 5.82
C ARG A 600 -4.07 -22.34 6.41
N LYS A 601 -2.97 -21.73 5.96
CA LYS A 601 -2.44 -20.44 6.45
C LYS A 601 -1.72 -19.65 5.38
N THR A 602 -2.06 -19.85 4.12
CA THR A 602 -1.59 -18.96 3.06
C THR A 602 -2.18 -17.58 3.23
N TRP A 603 -1.53 -16.60 2.63
CA TRP A 603 -1.97 -15.21 2.62
C TRP A 603 -2.34 -14.79 1.20
N GLY A 604 -3.10 -13.71 1.07
CA GLY A 604 -3.65 -13.33 -0.22
C GLY A 604 -2.61 -12.92 -1.27
N TRP A 605 -1.41 -12.50 -0.88
CA TRP A 605 -0.32 -12.20 -1.80
C TRP A 605 0.49 -13.43 -2.25
N ASP A 606 0.30 -14.59 -1.62
CA ASP A 606 0.94 -15.84 -2.04
C ASP A 606 0.47 -16.29 -3.42
N PHE A 607 -0.80 -16.07 -3.73
CA PHE A 607 -1.40 -16.45 -5.00
C PHE A 607 -0.85 -15.64 -6.18
N PRO A 608 -0.78 -14.30 -6.14
CA PRO A 608 -0.10 -13.54 -7.20
C PRO A 608 1.41 -13.79 -7.24
N MET A 609 2.09 -14.07 -6.12
CA MET A 609 3.50 -14.46 -6.13
C MET A 609 3.71 -15.75 -6.92
N LEU A 610 2.88 -16.77 -6.65
CA LEU A 610 2.93 -18.02 -7.43
C LEU A 610 2.56 -17.79 -8.89
N ALA A 611 1.58 -16.94 -9.19
CA ALA A 611 1.17 -16.62 -10.56
C ALA A 611 2.33 -16.01 -11.36
N MET A 612 3.05 -15.03 -10.78
CA MET A 612 4.24 -14.45 -11.41
C MET A 612 5.34 -15.50 -11.65
N ALA A 613 5.58 -16.36 -10.65
CA ALA A 613 6.57 -17.44 -10.79
C ALA A 613 6.15 -18.45 -11.86
N ALA A 614 4.90 -18.85 -11.89
CA ALA A 614 4.37 -19.79 -12.88
C ALA A 614 4.47 -19.20 -14.31
N ALA A 615 4.10 -17.94 -14.49
CA ALA A 615 4.20 -17.24 -15.77
C ALA A 615 5.65 -17.24 -16.28
N ARG A 616 6.62 -16.81 -15.47
CA ARG A 616 8.04 -16.75 -15.84
C ARG A 616 8.63 -18.13 -16.15
N ASN A 617 8.09 -19.19 -15.56
CA ASN A 617 8.57 -20.57 -15.76
C ASN A 617 7.78 -21.34 -16.84
N GLY A 618 6.94 -20.67 -17.64
CA GLY A 618 6.19 -21.25 -18.75
C GLY A 618 5.08 -22.21 -18.29
N GLU A 619 4.41 -21.86 -17.18
CA GLU A 619 3.25 -22.55 -16.63
C GLU A 619 2.03 -21.60 -16.55
N PRO A 620 1.57 -21.02 -17.69
CA PRO A 620 0.55 -19.98 -17.69
C PRO A 620 -0.82 -20.45 -17.15
N GLN A 621 -1.14 -21.74 -17.28
CA GLN A 621 -2.38 -22.29 -16.69
C GLN A 621 -2.31 -22.22 -15.15
N ILE A 622 -1.18 -22.61 -14.54
CA ILE A 622 -0.98 -22.49 -13.10
C ILE A 622 -1.06 -21.01 -12.66
N ALA A 623 -0.53 -20.10 -13.49
CA ALA A 623 -0.57 -18.68 -13.19
C ALA A 623 -2.02 -18.15 -13.06
N VAL A 624 -2.88 -18.45 -14.02
CA VAL A 624 -4.30 -18.06 -13.97
C VAL A 624 -5.04 -18.77 -12.83
N ASP A 625 -4.82 -20.08 -12.68
CA ASP A 625 -5.49 -20.87 -11.65
C ASP A 625 -5.08 -20.43 -10.23
N ALA A 626 -3.84 -19.96 -10.05
CA ALA A 626 -3.40 -19.36 -8.79
C ALA A 626 -4.18 -18.06 -8.49
N LEU A 627 -4.28 -17.13 -9.44
CA LEU A 627 -5.03 -15.87 -9.25
C LEU A 627 -6.51 -16.12 -8.93
N LEU A 628 -7.10 -17.19 -9.44
CA LEU A 628 -8.51 -17.53 -9.27
C LEU A 628 -8.73 -18.72 -8.33
N HIS A 629 -7.72 -19.11 -7.56
CA HIS A 629 -7.83 -20.22 -6.61
C HIS A 629 -8.95 -19.98 -5.60
N PRO A 630 -9.81 -20.97 -5.29
CA PRO A 630 -10.99 -20.78 -4.46
C PRO A 630 -10.72 -20.67 -2.95
N ALA A 631 -9.47 -20.75 -2.52
CA ALA A 631 -9.11 -20.66 -1.10
C ALA A 631 -9.72 -19.43 -0.41
N ALA A 632 -10.10 -19.57 0.85
CA ALA A 632 -10.73 -18.51 1.64
C ALA A 632 -9.87 -17.22 1.72
N ARG A 633 -8.55 -17.36 1.66
CA ARG A 633 -7.59 -16.24 1.67
C ARG A 633 -7.37 -15.59 0.29
N ASN A 634 -8.04 -16.08 -0.75
CA ASN A 634 -7.96 -15.52 -2.11
C ASN A 634 -9.32 -15.03 -2.61
N GLN A 635 -10.22 -14.65 -1.71
CA GLN A 635 -11.52 -14.12 -2.06
C GLN A 635 -11.52 -12.58 -2.05
N PHE A 636 -12.35 -12.00 -2.90
CA PHE A 636 -12.57 -10.56 -3.00
C PHE A 636 -14.06 -10.28 -2.80
N ALA A 637 -14.41 -9.53 -1.78
CA ALA A 637 -15.78 -9.13 -1.50
C ALA A 637 -16.39 -8.30 -2.64
N ALA A 638 -17.69 -8.04 -2.60
CA ALA A 638 -18.36 -7.29 -3.65
C ALA A 638 -17.78 -5.88 -3.85
N ASN A 639 -17.34 -5.23 -2.78
CA ASN A 639 -16.67 -3.93 -2.81
C ASN A 639 -15.18 -3.99 -3.24
N GLY A 640 -14.64 -5.17 -3.55
CA GLY A 640 -13.26 -5.38 -3.97
C GLY A 640 -12.26 -5.61 -2.83
N PHE A 641 -12.67 -5.58 -1.58
CA PHE A 641 -11.80 -5.88 -0.44
C PHE A 641 -11.36 -7.35 -0.41
N SER A 642 -10.05 -7.59 -0.29
CA SER A 642 -9.52 -8.94 -0.19
C SER A 642 -9.62 -9.50 1.23
N THR A 643 -9.88 -10.81 1.32
CA THR A 643 -9.88 -11.61 2.55
C THR A 643 -8.51 -12.21 2.87
N GLY A 644 -7.47 -11.79 2.19
CA GLY A 644 -6.14 -12.41 2.19
C GLY A 644 -5.36 -12.39 3.50
N GLY A 645 -5.81 -11.62 4.48
CA GLY A 645 -5.17 -11.46 5.79
C GLY A 645 -6.15 -10.83 6.80
N PRO A 646 -5.67 -10.02 7.76
CA PRO A 646 -6.55 -9.15 8.55
C PRO A 646 -7.37 -8.25 7.64
N TYR A 647 -8.68 -8.33 7.76
CA TYR A 647 -9.61 -7.74 6.79
C TYR A 647 -9.77 -6.20 6.95
N PRO A 648 -9.74 -5.43 5.83
CA PRO A 648 -9.40 -5.83 4.46
C PRO A 648 -7.87 -5.94 4.28
N TYR A 649 -7.43 -6.72 3.28
CA TYR A 649 -6.02 -7.03 3.07
C TYR A 649 -5.51 -6.57 1.69
N PHE A 650 -5.00 -5.37 1.60
CA PHE A 650 -4.59 -4.70 0.35
C PHE A 650 -3.34 -5.28 -0.34
N PRO A 651 -2.35 -5.90 0.36
CA PRO A 651 -1.28 -6.58 -0.34
C PRO A 651 -1.73 -7.60 -1.40
N SER A 652 -2.94 -8.16 -1.24
CA SER A 652 -3.56 -9.02 -2.26
C SER A 652 -3.99 -8.24 -3.49
N ASN A 653 -4.58 -7.04 -3.31
CA ASN A 653 -5.05 -6.18 -4.38
C ASN A 653 -3.89 -5.70 -5.25
N GLY A 654 -2.85 -5.14 -4.63
CA GLY A 654 -1.67 -4.69 -5.36
C GLY A 654 -0.85 -5.84 -5.95
N GLY A 655 -0.76 -6.98 -5.24
CA GLY A 655 -0.14 -8.20 -5.75
C GLY A 655 -0.83 -8.73 -7.00
N LEU A 656 -2.16 -8.76 -7.01
CA LEU A 656 -2.96 -9.12 -8.18
C LEU A 656 -2.62 -8.22 -9.38
N LEU A 657 -2.57 -6.90 -9.16
CA LEU A 657 -2.24 -5.94 -10.21
C LEU A 657 -0.82 -6.14 -10.75
N ALA A 658 0.16 -6.41 -9.87
CA ALA A 658 1.53 -6.69 -10.29
C ALA A 658 1.62 -7.97 -11.13
N ALA A 659 0.97 -9.06 -10.69
CA ALA A 659 0.96 -10.33 -11.40
C ALA A 659 0.29 -10.22 -12.77
N VAL A 660 -0.88 -9.59 -12.86
CA VAL A 660 -1.61 -9.46 -14.12
C VAL A 660 -0.87 -8.57 -15.11
N ALA A 661 -0.23 -7.48 -14.66
CA ALA A 661 0.61 -6.65 -15.52
C ALA A 661 1.80 -7.42 -16.08
N LEU A 662 2.51 -8.19 -15.23
CA LEU A 662 3.59 -9.06 -15.65
C LEU A 662 3.10 -10.12 -16.65
N MET A 663 1.96 -10.77 -16.39
CA MET A 663 1.40 -11.80 -17.26
C MET A 663 0.96 -11.23 -18.63
N ALA A 664 0.45 -10.00 -18.66
CA ALA A 664 -0.04 -9.36 -19.88
C ALA A 664 1.07 -8.71 -20.70
N ALA A 665 1.88 -7.81 -20.09
CA ALA A 665 2.92 -7.07 -20.78
C ALA A 665 4.25 -7.82 -20.87
N GLY A 666 4.43 -8.87 -20.07
CA GLY A 666 5.66 -9.64 -20.00
C GLY A 666 6.71 -9.06 -19.05
N TRP A 667 7.91 -9.59 -19.14
CA TRP A 667 9.08 -9.26 -18.33
C TRP A 667 10.35 -9.25 -19.22
N ASP A 668 11.47 -8.82 -18.67
CA ASP A 668 12.73 -8.85 -19.40
C ASP A 668 13.11 -10.28 -19.78
N GLY A 669 13.33 -10.51 -21.07
CA GLY A 669 13.64 -11.84 -21.61
C GLY A 669 12.43 -12.79 -21.74
N CYS A 670 11.21 -12.31 -21.59
CA CYS A 670 10.01 -13.13 -21.84
C CYS A 670 9.91 -13.55 -23.33
N PRO A 671 9.18 -14.65 -23.62
CA PRO A 671 8.87 -15.00 -25.02
C PRO A 671 8.17 -13.85 -25.77
N GLU A 672 8.48 -13.69 -27.05
CA GLU A 672 7.85 -12.70 -27.94
C GLU A 672 6.45 -13.17 -28.41
N THR A 673 5.58 -13.41 -27.44
CA THR A 673 4.19 -13.80 -27.67
C THR A 673 3.25 -12.79 -27.02
N PRO A 674 2.06 -12.56 -27.58
CA PRO A 674 1.05 -11.71 -26.92
C PRO A 674 0.71 -12.29 -25.55
N SER A 675 0.78 -11.44 -24.50
CA SER A 675 0.43 -11.80 -23.12
C SER A 675 1.07 -13.11 -22.63
N PRO A 676 2.43 -13.17 -22.52
CA PRO A 676 3.19 -14.42 -22.37
C PRO A 676 2.91 -15.19 -21.07
N GLY A 677 2.27 -14.55 -20.09
CA GLY A 677 1.87 -15.18 -18.83
C GLY A 677 0.45 -15.77 -18.84
N PHE A 678 -0.33 -15.59 -19.91
CA PHE A 678 -1.66 -16.19 -20.05
C PHE A 678 -1.63 -17.43 -20.96
N PRO A 679 -2.56 -18.41 -20.80
CA PRO A 679 -2.66 -19.55 -21.70
C PRO A 679 -2.85 -19.14 -23.16
N GLY A 680 -2.05 -19.71 -24.06
CA GLY A 680 -2.08 -19.42 -25.50
C GLY A 680 -3.02 -20.32 -26.31
N ASP A 681 -3.89 -21.09 -25.66
CA ASP A 681 -4.83 -22.04 -26.30
C ASP A 681 -6.13 -21.40 -26.80
N GLY A 682 -6.27 -20.09 -26.64
CA GLY A 682 -7.45 -19.31 -27.04
C GLY A 682 -8.59 -19.34 -25.98
N SER A 683 -8.38 -19.90 -24.81
CA SER A 683 -9.30 -19.78 -23.67
C SER A 683 -9.30 -18.37 -23.08
N TRP A 684 -8.15 -17.71 -23.08
CA TRP A 684 -7.97 -16.33 -22.66
C TRP A 684 -7.64 -15.42 -23.86
N VAL A 685 -8.36 -14.33 -23.96
CA VAL A 685 -8.11 -13.24 -24.92
C VAL A 685 -7.82 -11.99 -24.11
N VAL A 686 -6.57 -11.58 -24.10
CA VAL A 686 -6.08 -10.47 -23.26
C VAL A 686 -5.78 -9.27 -24.15
N LYS A 687 -6.60 -8.24 -24.06
CA LYS A 687 -6.31 -6.93 -24.65
C LYS A 687 -5.77 -6.03 -23.56
N TRP A 688 -4.68 -5.32 -23.84
CA TRP A 688 -4.12 -4.40 -22.87
C TRP A 688 -3.50 -3.16 -23.54
N GLU A 689 -3.44 -2.08 -22.78
CA GLU A 689 -2.86 -0.79 -23.17
C GLU A 689 -2.07 -0.22 -21.99
N GLY A 690 -1.01 0.57 -22.26
CA GLY A 690 -0.29 1.38 -21.28
C GLY A 690 0.48 0.62 -20.21
N LEU A 691 0.54 -0.71 -20.22
CA LEU A 691 1.33 -1.48 -19.27
C LEU A 691 2.82 -1.42 -19.58
N LYS A 692 3.65 -1.59 -18.55
CA LYS A 692 5.11 -1.67 -18.66
C LYS A 692 5.58 -3.09 -18.36
N LYS A 693 6.66 -3.53 -19.03
CA LYS A 693 7.31 -4.81 -18.73
C LYS A 693 7.91 -4.79 -17.33
N ALA A 694 7.75 -5.91 -16.63
CA ALA A 694 8.45 -6.14 -15.36
C ALA A 694 9.96 -6.34 -15.58
N PRO A 695 10.81 -6.08 -14.56
CA PRO A 695 12.23 -6.40 -14.60
C PRO A 695 12.49 -7.88 -14.83
#